data_c4ed21851eaa853f48904a8d69b8e30c
#
_entry.id   c4ed21851eaa853f48904a8d69b8e30c
#
_cell.length_a   1.000
_cell.length_b   1.000
_cell.length_c   1.000
_cell.angle_alpha   90.00
_cell.angle_beta   90.00
_cell.angle_gamma   90.00
#
_symmetry.space_group_name_H-M   'P 1'
#
loop_
_entity.id
_entity.type
_entity.pdbx_description
1 polymer ?
#
loop_
_entity_poly.entity_id
_entity_poly.type
_entity_poly.pdbx_seq_one_letter_code
_entity_poly.pdbx_strand_id
1 'polypeptide(L)'
;MRFLRNKEENVSKKVWFFLAYTVCFAIIAGAVFSVFIINKKSFIWIPDGLQQHFNALLYYRSWLLSILDTLVTEHKISVPLWDMQIGLGSDVLTTLHYYVIGDPLNLLSVFVPDEKYMELFYNTMVLVRIYLAGLAFSAYCRYHGQKPYSTLLGAMVYDFCFWVIIAVRHPYFLNPMIYLPLILVGVDKIYKKQKPWLYMGMLAVATVSSFYFTYMICIFVAIYALLRYLMLFGKPVLKTVWYWVWRFVAYSLVTLASVSVILLPVVAMTLSTGRAGAQHTFSIMYPLSYYRKLLYGFLIGGSTYWSELGYTGIVLLAVLLLLFGGKKNRGLRAGFVLMTLLLLFPFAGKMLNGGSYVVNRYMWAYSMLVSFIAVKMYPQMMEMHFKKKIALFWAGITYIFLCLEVLGKHQKQYVLVALLLFSVLLVFIVGTGKKTKEKFVFKAALLVVVMLELIYQGWAEYAPQAGSYVEEFATQGEALSMLTKDAAGSLVKNHAKDTTYRYESLQSEEWKNTAMQLGINGTSYYFSLANPDINQFQREMYINQTRDFCYSGFDARTMLEVLSGVRYYVVPSGNSGLRPYGYNVCFNRGTLGAGGQYEVKCDAYENDSVLPLGFASDAVIPRSTYEALEVTEKQQALLQGIVVEDDKIPSALADTKTETEFTDEDISYMITDMHNVELTDQGFTATEKKASVTLSFEGIPESETYFILKGLQFSEEGKTLTQSKSRLHIDVTCGKITKMITFLTRKNNFYSGVDDYLINAGYRDEKADEITLTFHEKGTYRFDEMQIVCQPVKQIAGWTKSLKQDILKDVVMDTNHISGTLTADQEKLLCMTIPYSSGWRAYIDGVETEILKADTMYMAVDVPEGTHQIEFYYCTPYLKKGAGLSGLGILSVIGIVIFRYRTGKKKRNGIEQNKERIWDVYDISIGKKGIQGT
;
A
#
# COMPACT_ATOMS: atom_id res chain seq x y z
N MET A 1 -11.59 41.65 -36.91
CA MET A 1 -10.18 41.29 -37.23
C MET A 1 -9.24 41.28 -36.01
N ARG A 2 -9.09 42.31 -35.17
CA ARG A 2 -8.19 42.29 -34.01
C ARG A 2 -8.52 41.20 -32.98
N PHE A 3 -9.79 40.89 -32.75
CA PHE A 3 -10.22 39.83 -31.81
C PHE A 3 -9.93 38.41 -32.33
N LEU A 4 -10.09 38.14 -33.60
CA LEU A 4 -9.77 36.90 -34.28
C LEU A 4 -8.23 36.68 -34.27
N ARG A 5 -7.47 37.70 -34.64
CA ARG A 5 -6.01 37.68 -34.65
C ARG A 5 -5.40 37.44 -33.25
N ASN A 6 -6.00 38.06 -32.21
CA ASN A 6 -5.60 37.80 -30.82
C ASN A 6 -5.98 36.37 -30.37
N LYS A 7 -7.06 35.79 -30.91
CA LYS A 7 -7.47 34.43 -30.63
C LYS A 7 -6.56 33.42 -31.29
N GLU A 8 -6.18 33.61 -32.54
CA GLU A 8 -5.23 32.79 -33.30
C GLU A 8 -3.81 32.85 -32.69
N GLU A 9 -3.32 34.00 -32.30
CA GLU A 9 -2.04 34.18 -31.62
C GLU A 9 -2.00 33.51 -30.24
N ASN A 10 -3.10 33.50 -29.50
CA ASN A 10 -3.24 32.80 -28.25
C ASN A 10 -3.31 31.27 -28.42
N VAL A 11 -3.95 30.77 -29.49
CA VAL A 11 -3.98 29.35 -29.82
C VAL A 11 -2.59 28.88 -30.21
N SER A 12 -1.91 29.60 -31.07
CA SER A 12 -0.53 29.32 -31.49
C SER A 12 0.44 29.23 -30.28
N LYS A 13 0.39 30.19 -29.36
CA LYS A 13 1.21 30.18 -28.15
C LYS A 13 0.92 28.99 -27.23
N LYS A 14 -0.33 28.48 -27.18
CA LYS A 14 -0.69 27.29 -26.41
C LYS A 14 -0.12 26.02 -27.04
N VAL A 15 -0.25 25.89 -28.35
CA VAL A 15 0.29 24.75 -29.12
C VAL A 15 1.81 24.68 -28.96
N TRP A 16 2.51 25.81 -29.13
CA TRP A 16 3.96 25.88 -28.94
C TRP A 16 4.41 25.49 -27.52
N PHE A 17 3.67 25.89 -26.49
CA PHE A 17 3.97 25.48 -25.12
C PHE A 17 3.82 23.95 -24.96
N PHE A 18 2.72 23.41 -25.47
CA PHE A 18 2.45 21.97 -25.40
C PHE A 18 3.53 21.16 -26.11
N LEU A 19 3.90 21.56 -27.33
CA LEU A 19 4.99 20.92 -28.07
C LEU A 19 6.34 21.00 -27.34
N ALA A 20 6.70 22.17 -26.83
CA ALA A 20 7.94 22.35 -26.07
C ALA A 20 7.95 21.49 -24.80
N TYR A 21 6.83 21.41 -24.09
CA TYR A 21 6.68 20.55 -22.91
C TYR A 21 6.86 19.07 -23.29
N THR A 22 6.15 18.61 -24.32
CA THR A 22 6.22 17.21 -24.77
C THR A 22 7.65 16.83 -25.21
N VAL A 23 8.32 17.70 -25.97
CA VAL A 23 9.70 17.46 -26.41
C VAL A 23 10.68 17.40 -25.21
N CYS A 24 10.61 18.36 -24.29
CA CYS A 24 11.47 18.36 -23.10
C CYS A 24 11.18 17.13 -22.23
N PHE A 25 9.91 16.77 -22.02
CA PHE A 25 9.52 15.59 -21.30
C PHE A 25 10.08 14.32 -21.96
N ALA A 26 9.92 14.17 -23.27
CA ALA A 26 10.40 13.00 -24.00
C ALA A 26 11.93 12.84 -23.91
N ILE A 27 12.67 13.96 -23.99
CA ILE A 27 14.14 13.94 -23.87
C ILE A 27 14.55 13.50 -22.47
N ILE A 28 13.96 14.08 -21.41
CA ILE A 28 14.33 13.76 -20.04
C ILE A 28 13.89 12.33 -19.70
N ALA A 29 12.63 11.95 -20.01
CA ALA A 29 12.12 10.61 -19.77
C ALA A 29 12.95 9.55 -20.53
N GLY A 30 13.23 9.79 -21.81
CA GLY A 30 14.07 8.92 -22.61
C GLY A 30 15.47 8.74 -22.01
N ALA A 31 16.09 9.82 -21.53
CA ALA A 31 17.42 9.73 -20.93
C ALA A 31 17.40 9.09 -19.52
N VAL A 32 16.47 9.46 -18.64
CA VAL A 32 16.34 8.88 -17.28
C VAL A 32 16.03 7.39 -17.34
N PHE A 33 15.03 7.02 -18.14
CA PHE A 33 14.54 5.65 -18.20
C PHE A 33 15.26 4.77 -19.23
N SER A 34 16.21 5.31 -20.00
CA SER A 34 17.11 4.50 -20.85
C SER A 34 17.86 3.42 -20.07
N VAL A 35 18.14 3.69 -18.78
CA VAL A 35 18.78 2.71 -17.88
C VAL A 35 17.97 1.41 -17.80
N PHE A 36 16.64 1.50 -17.76
CA PHE A 36 15.76 0.33 -17.77
C PHE A 36 15.84 -0.43 -19.10
N ILE A 37 15.82 0.28 -20.22
CA ILE A 37 15.91 -0.31 -21.56
C ILE A 37 17.25 -1.01 -21.75
N ILE A 38 18.36 -0.34 -21.39
CA ILE A 38 19.73 -0.88 -21.53
C ILE A 38 19.91 -2.15 -20.69
N ASN A 39 19.36 -2.18 -19.47
CA ASN A 39 19.47 -3.31 -18.56
C ASN A 39 18.31 -4.32 -18.71
N LYS A 40 17.48 -4.17 -19.75
CA LYS A 40 16.32 -5.04 -20.03
C LYS A 40 15.40 -5.18 -18.81
N LYS A 41 15.08 -4.08 -18.14
CA LYS A 41 14.21 -4.04 -16.95
C LYS A 41 12.87 -3.39 -17.24
N SER A 42 11.86 -3.82 -16.53
CA SER A 42 10.50 -3.27 -16.45
C SER A 42 10.41 -2.22 -15.33
N PHE A 43 9.31 -1.44 -15.28
CA PHE A 43 9.03 -0.59 -14.12
C PHE A 43 8.34 -1.35 -12.97
N ILE A 44 8.23 -2.67 -13.07
CA ILE A 44 7.65 -3.50 -12.03
C ILE A 44 8.74 -3.80 -10.98
N TRP A 45 8.63 -3.18 -9.82
CA TRP A 45 9.53 -3.38 -8.69
C TRP A 45 9.24 -4.73 -8.03
N ILE A 46 10.25 -5.57 -7.86
CA ILE A 46 10.08 -6.96 -7.42
C ILE A 46 9.41 -7.06 -6.05
N PRO A 47 9.82 -6.33 -4.97
CA PRO A 47 9.29 -6.58 -3.63
C PRO A 47 7.78 -6.35 -3.47
N ASP A 48 7.25 -5.19 -3.91
CA ASP A 48 5.83 -4.87 -3.80
C ASP A 48 5.14 -4.79 -5.17
N GLY A 49 5.86 -4.29 -6.18
CA GLY A 49 5.32 -4.04 -7.51
C GLY A 49 4.82 -5.31 -8.20
N LEU A 50 5.58 -6.39 -8.12
CA LEU A 50 5.23 -7.66 -8.71
C LEU A 50 4.07 -8.31 -7.96
N GLN A 51 4.22 -8.47 -6.64
CA GLN A 51 3.28 -9.24 -5.82
C GLN A 51 1.95 -8.53 -5.56
N GLN A 52 1.94 -7.20 -5.50
CA GLN A 52 0.75 -6.41 -5.20
C GLN A 52 0.23 -5.65 -6.41
N HIS A 53 1.05 -4.78 -7.04
CA HIS A 53 0.54 -3.81 -8.02
C HIS A 53 0.26 -4.44 -9.37
N PHE A 54 1.22 -5.18 -9.90
CA PHE A 54 1.09 -5.83 -11.20
C PHE A 54 0.13 -7.01 -11.11
N ASN A 55 0.25 -7.81 -10.05
CA ASN A 55 -0.67 -8.92 -9.76
C ASN A 55 -2.12 -8.42 -9.66
N ALA A 56 -2.37 -7.40 -8.84
CA ALA A 56 -3.69 -6.79 -8.73
C ALA A 56 -4.20 -6.21 -10.06
N LEU A 57 -3.32 -5.66 -10.91
CA LEU A 57 -3.71 -5.10 -12.20
C LEU A 57 -4.10 -6.19 -13.21
N LEU A 58 -3.40 -7.32 -13.22
CA LEU A 58 -3.77 -8.49 -14.01
C LEU A 58 -5.16 -9.01 -13.60
N TYR A 59 -5.33 -9.23 -12.30
CA TYR A 59 -6.61 -9.66 -11.74
C TYR A 59 -7.73 -8.66 -12.07
N TYR A 60 -7.48 -7.36 -11.89
CA TYR A 60 -8.46 -6.31 -12.17
C TYR A 60 -8.92 -6.27 -13.62
N ARG A 61 -8.01 -6.51 -14.56
CA ARG A 61 -8.37 -6.67 -15.98
C ARG A 61 -9.32 -7.85 -16.18
N SER A 62 -8.97 -9.01 -15.66
CA SER A 62 -9.81 -10.23 -15.77
C SER A 62 -11.17 -10.02 -15.09
N TRP A 63 -11.19 -9.38 -13.92
CA TRP A 63 -12.41 -9.01 -13.21
C TRP A 63 -13.31 -8.04 -14.01
N LEU A 64 -12.74 -7.03 -14.66
CA LEU A 64 -13.50 -6.13 -15.53
C LEU A 64 -14.06 -6.86 -16.75
N LEU A 65 -13.25 -7.74 -17.35
CA LEU A 65 -13.68 -8.53 -18.51
C LEU A 65 -14.81 -9.50 -18.14
N SER A 66 -14.78 -10.13 -16.98
CA SER A 66 -15.87 -11.01 -16.52
C SER A 66 -17.18 -10.24 -16.32
N ILE A 67 -17.13 -9.02 -15.77
CA ILE A 67 -18.31 -8.15 -15.63
C ILE A 67 -18.87 -7.76 -17.00
N LEU A 68 -18.01 -7.45 -17.97
CA LEU A 68 -18.43 -7.09 -19.32
C LEU A 68 -18.99 -8.30 -20.07
N ASP A 69 -18.39 -9.48 -19.87
CA ASP A 69 -18.88 -10.71 -20.48
C ASP A 69 -20.29 -11.05 -20.01
N THR A 70 -20.55 -11.06 -18.70
CA THR A 70 -21.89 -11.28 -18.14
C THR A 70 -22.90 -10.22 -18.58
N LEU A 71 -22.46 -8.96 -18.75
CA LEU A 71 -23.31 -7.89 -19.28
C LEU A 71 -23.71 -8.13 -20.74
N VAL A 72 -22.80 -8.63 -21.56
CA VAL A 72 -23.03 -8.85 -23.00
C VAL A 72 -23.77 -10.17 -23.25
N THR A 73 -23.40 -11.24 -22.56
CA THR A 73 -23.95 -12.58 -22.78
C THR A 73 -25.27 -12.80 -22.06
N GLU A 74 -25.38 -12.35 -20.81
CA GLU A 74 -26.54 -12.59 -19.94
C GLU A 74 -27.43 -11.36 -19.78
N HIS A 75 -27.03 -10.20 -20.32
CA HIS A 75 -27.72 -8.90 -20.12
C HIS A 75 -27.90 -8.53 -18.64
N LYS A 76 -26.99 -9.01 -17.77
CA LYS A 76 -27.01 -8.84 -16.32
C LYS A 76 -25.67 -8.26 -15.85
N ILE A 77 -25.72 -7.30 -14.95
CA ILE A 77 -24.53 -6.80 -14.29
C ILE A 77 -24.25 -7.70 -13.08
N SER A 78 -23.22 -8.54 -13.17
CA SER A 78 -22.73 -9.37 -12.09
C SER A 78 -21.32 -8.91 -11.71
N VAL A 79 -21.15 -8.46 -10.47
CA VAL A 79 -19.86 -7.92 -9.97
C VAL A 79 -19.34 -8.90 -8.92
N PRO A 80 -18.23 -9.61 -9.18
CA PRO A 80 -17.62 -10.46 -8.16
C PRO A 80 -17.10 -9.59 -6.99
N LEU A 81 -17.65 -9.82 -5.80
CA LEU A 81 -17.32 -9.08 -4.57
C LEU A 81 -16.49 -9.90 -3.59
N TRP A 82 -16.58 -11.23 -3.66
CA TRP A 82 -15.79 -12.17 -2.87
C TRP A 82 -14.98 -13.09 -3.78
N ASP A 83 -13.73 -13.36 -3.41
CA ASP A 83 -12.90 -14.31 -4.14
C ASP A 83 -12.05 -15.16 -3.19
N MET A 84 -12.17 -16.48 -3.34
CA MET A 84 -11.42 -17.48 -2.57
C MET A 84 -9.95 -17.60 -3.00
N GLN A 85 -9.59 -17.04 -4.14
CA GLN A 85 -8.21 -17.02 -4.66
C GLN A 85 -7.35 -15.91 -4.03
N ILE A 86 -7.96 -15.00 -3.28
CA ILE A 86 -7.28 -13.92 -2.57
C ILE A 86 -7.05 -14.33 -1.12
N GLY A 87 -5.85 -14.84 -0.82
CA GLY A 87 -5.53 -15.39 0.50
C GLY A 87 -6.40 -16.59 0.84
N LEU A 88 -6.95 -16.61 2.04
CA LEU A 88 -7.94 -17.63 2.48
C LEU A 88 -9.37 -17.36 1.98
N GLY A 89 -9.57 -16.30 1.21
CA GLY A 89 -10.83 -15.73 0.76
C GLY A 89 -10.97 -14.29 1.26
N SER A 90 -11.29 -13.35 0.35
CA SER A 90 -11.33 -11.92 0.70
C SER A 90 -12.34 -11.15 -0.12
N ASP A 91 -12.80 -10.02 0.43
CA ASP A 91 -13.56 -9.01 -0.30
C ASP A 91 -12.70 -8.33 -1.37
N VAL A 92 -13.13 -8.41 -2.62
CA VAL A 92 -12.39 -7.89 -3.78
C VAL A 92 -12.30 -6.37 -3.75
N LEU A 93 -13.44 -5.69 -3.44
CA LEU A 93 -13.51 -4.25 -3.50
C LEU A 93 -12.58 -3.59 -2.48
N THR A 94 -12.64 -3.99 -1.23
CA THR A 94 -11.86 -3.37 -0.15
C THR A 94 -10.39 -3.76 -0.22
N THR A 95 -10.08 -4.99 -0.64
CA THR A 95 -8.70 -5.48 -0.80
C THR A 95 -7.96 -4.75 -1.92
N LEU A 96 -8.58 -4.63 -3.11
CA LEU A 96 -7.89 -4.14 -4.30
C LEU A 96 -8.08 -2.63 -4.55
N HIS A 97 -8.96 -1.96 -3.82
CA HIS A 97 -9.20 -0.52 -3.99
C HIS A 97 -7.92 0.32 -3.87
N TYR A 98 -7.08 0.03 -2.87
CA TYR A 98 -5.85 0.78 -2.65
C TYR A 98 -4.88 0.74 -3.84
N TYR A 99 -4.92 -0.33 -4.63
CA TYR A 99 -3.96 -0.61 -5.71
C TYR A 99 -4.50 -0.27 -7.09
N VAL A 100 -5.72 -0.69 -7.42
CA VAL A 100 -6.21 -0.69 -8.81
C VAL A 100 -7.64 -0.21 -8.99
N ILE A 101 -8.57 -0.57 -8.08
CA ILE A 101 -9.99 -0.25 -8.24
C ILE A 101 -10.21 1.26 -8.05
N GLY A 102 -10.85 1.88 -9.03
CA GLY A 102 -11.18 3.31 -9.00
C GLY A 102 -10.13 4.25 -9.61
N ASP A 103 -8.93 3.77 -9.95
CA ASP A 103 -7.97 4.55 -10.74
C ASP A 103 -8.42 4.60 -12.21
N PRO A 104 -8.77 5.80 -12.75
CA PRO A 104 -9.27 5.92 -14.12
C PRO A 104 -8.32 5.40 -15.19
N LEU A 105 -7.00 5.45 -14.95
CA LEU A 105 -6.00 4.95 -15.88
C LEU A 105 -5.96 3.43 -15.92
N ASN A 106 -6.23 2.76 -14.80
CA ASN A 106 -6.27 1.30 -14.75
C ASN A 106 -7.51 0.73 -15.48
N LEU A 107 -8.62 1.48 -15.58
CA LEU A 107 -9.77 1.09 -16.39
C LEU A 107 -9.39 0.81 -17.85
N LEU A 108 -8.36 1.47 -18.36
CA LEU A 108 -7.88 1.27 -19.72
C LEU A 108 -7.29 -0.13 -19.95
N SER A 109 -7.01 -0.89 -18.89
CA SER A 109 -6.52 -2.28 -18.99
C SER A 109 -7.49 -3.21 -19.72
N VAL A 110 -8.79 -2.91 -19.71
CA VAL A 110 -9.82 -3.67 -20.43
C VAL A 110 -9.59 -3.69 -21.95
N PHE A 111 -8.92 -2.68 -22.50
CA PHE A 111 -8.60 -2.60 -23.92
C PHE A 111 -7.30 -3.32 -24.30
N VAL A 112 -6.57 -3.87 -23.32
CA VAL A 112 -5.37 -4.67 -23.60
C VAL A 112 -5.81 -6.05 -24.10
N PRO A 113 -5.41 -6.45 -25.33
CA PRO A 113 -5.99 -7.63 -25.95
C PRO A 113 -5.58 -8.95 -25.30
N ASP A 114 -4.37 -9.00 -24.71
CA ASP A 114 -3.80 -10.23 -24.17
C ASP A 114 -2.94 -9.89 -22.93
N GLU A 115 -2.91 -10.78 -21.95
CA GLU A 115 -2.16 -10.60 -20.69
C GLU A 115 -0.66 -10.39 -20.88
N LYS A 116 -0.08 -10.96 -21.94
CA LYS A 116 1.34 -10.74 -22.29
C LYS A 116 1.69 -9.28 -22.54
N TYR A 117 0.70 -8.43 -22.89
CA TYR A 117 0.91 -6.98 -23.09
C TYR A 117 0.68 -6.16 -21.83
N MET A 118 0.27 -6.79 -20.71
CA MET A 118 -0.03 -6.07 -19.49
C MET A 118 1.21 -5.42 -18.85
N GLU A 119 2.39 -6.01 -18.99
CA GLU A 119 3.65 -5.40 -18.57
C GLU A 119 3.93 -4.11 -19.36
N LEU A 120 3.74 -4.13 -20.68
CA LEU A 120 3.88 -2.94 -21.52
C LEU A 120 2.85 -1.86 -21.13
N PHE A 121 1.61 -2.27 -20.87
CA PHE A 121 0.55 -1.36 -20.38
C PHE A 121 0.96 -0.73 -19.05
N TYR A 122 1.42 -1.53 -18.07
CA TYR A 122 1.88 -1.03 -16.77
C TYR A 122 2.98 0.02 -16.92
N ASN A 123 4.03 -0.29 -17.70
CA ASN A 123 5.15 0.60 -17.97
C ASN A 123 4.69 1.89 -18.66
N THR A 124 3.78 1.79 -19.64
CA THR A 124 3.21 2.95 -20.34
C THR A 124 2.41 3.82 -19.38
N MET A 125 1.61 3.23 -18.49
CA MET A 125 0.78 3.98 -17.55
C MET A 125 1.62 4.70 -16.49
N VAL A 126 2.81 4.23 -16.14
CA VAL A 126 3.76 4.97 -15.30
C VAL A 126 4.16 6.27 -15.99
N LEU A 127 4.61 6.20 -17.26
CA LEU A 127 5.02 7.38 -18.02
C LEU A 127 3.86 8.35 -18.26
N VAL A 128 2.67 7.84 -18.54
CA VAL A 128 1.44 8.65 -18.72
C VAL A 128 1.11 9.42 -17.42
N ARG A 129 1.24 8.79 -16.25
CA ARG A 129 1.00 9.47 -14.96
C ARG A 129 1.97 10.63 -14.75
N ILE A 130 3.25 10.42 -15.00
CA ILE A 130 4.27 11.47 -14.87
C ILE A 130 3.96 12.62 -15.85
N TYR A 131 3.67 12.31 -17.11
CA TYR A 131 3.32 13.29 -18.12
C TYR A 131 2.07 14.13 -17.74
N LEU A 132 1.03 13.47 -17.25
CA LEU A 132 -0.20 14.15 -16.80
C LEU A 132 0.03 15.01 -15.55
N ALA A 133 0.96 14.64 -14.67
CA ALA A 133 1.31 15.42 -13.49
C ALA A 133 1.86 16.81 -13.88
N GLY A 134 2.79 16.88 -14.84
CA GLY A 134 3.33 18.14 -15.31
C GLY A 134 2.34 18.97 -16.11
N LEU A 135 1.42 18.34 -16.85
CA LEU A 135 0.32 19.07 -17.48
C LEU A 135 -0.63 19.69 -16.45
N ALA A 136 -0.98 18.95 -15.38
CA ALA A 136 -1.81 19.44 -14.29
C ALA A 136 -1.11 20.61 -13.54
N PHE A 137 0.17 20.45 -13.25
CA PHE A 137 1.00 21.52 -12.68
C PHE A 137 1.07 22.74 -13.59
N SER A 138 1.27 22.52 -14.90
CA SER A 138 1.29 23.61 -15.89
C SER A 138 -0.05 24.35 -15.96
N ALA A 139 -1.16 23.64 -15.85
CA ALA A 139 -2.49 24.25 -15.78
C ALA A 139 -2.64 25.13 -14.54
N TYR A 140 -2.17 24.66 -13.37
CA TYR A 140 -2.12 25.45 -12.14
C TYR A 140 -1.27 26.71 -12.29
N CYS A 141 -0.05 26.60 -12.80
CA CYS A 141 0.84 27.74 -13.03
C CYS A 141 0.21 28.78 -13.97
N ARG A 142 -0.39 28.34 -15.07
CA ARG A 142 -1.05 29.23 -16.05
C ARG A 142 -2.28 29.91 -15.48
N TYR A 143 -3.05 29.20 -14.65
CA TYR A 143 -4.19 29.81 -13.93
C TYR A 143 -3.73 30.94 -13.01
N HIS A 144 -2.54 30.84 -12.44
CA HIS A 144 -1.90 31.87 -11.63
C HIS A 144 -1.10 32.90 -12.45
N GLY A 145 -1.27 32.95 -13.78
CA GLY A 145 -0.67 33.95 -14.64
C GLY A 145 0.86 33.85 -14.81
N GLN A 146 1.41 32.63 -14.61
CA GLN A 146 2.85 32.44 -14.81
C GLN A 146 3.21 32.40 -16.30
N LYS A 147 4.44 32.84 -16.62
CA LYS A 147 4.94 32.90 -17.99
C LYS A 147 5.24 31.48 -18.52
N PRO A 148 5.07 31.21 -19.84
CA PRO A 148 5.25 29.87 -20.42
C PRO A 148 6.61 29.25 -20.11
N TYR A 149 7.70 29.98 -20.26
CA TYR A 149 9.04 29.46 -20.03
C TYR A 149 9.29 29.03 -18.57
N SER A 150 8.93 29.89 -17.59
CA SER A 150 9.09 29.53 -16.18
C SER A 150 8.17 28.37 -15.81
N THR A 151 6.97 28.29 -16.41
CA THR A 151 6.07 27.14 -16.25
C THR A 151 6.69 25.86 -16.78
N LEU A 152 7.36 25.91 -17.95
CA LEU A 152 8.05 24.76 -18.53
C LEU A 152 9.16 24.24 -17.59
N LEU A 153 10.02 25.15 -17.10
CA LEU A 153 11.08 24.77 -16.15
C LEU A 153 10.51 24.10 -14.90
N GLY A 154 9.48 24.71 -14.29
CA GLY A 154 8.86 24.15 -13.09
C GLY A 154 8.13 22.84 -13.34
N ALA A 155 7.53 22.65 -14.52
CA ALA A 155 6.90 21.39 -14.89
C ALA A 155 7.92 20.26 -15.02
N MET A 156 9.07 20.49 -15.68
CA MET A 156 10.14 19.49 -15.76
C MET A 156 10.69 19.12 -14.38
N VAL A 157 10.88 20.09 -13.50
CA VAL A 157 11.28 19.82 -12.10
C VAL A 157 10.24 18.99 -11.36
N TYR A 158 8.96 19.29 -11.55
CA TYR A 158 7.88 18.57 -10.90
C TYR A 158 7.76 17.13 -11.38
N ASP A 159 7.91 16.90 -12.70
CA ASP A 159 7.79 15.61 -13.35
C ASP A 159 8.97 14.67 -13.06
N PHE A 160 10.17 15.23 -12.81
CA PHE A 160 11.39 14.45 -12.63
C PHE A 160 12.12 14.76 -11.33
N CYS A 161 11.45 15.30 -10.31
CA CYS A 161 12.01 15.38 -8.95
C CYS A 161 12.28 13.98 -8.38
N PHE A 162 13.13 13.91 -7.39
CA PHE A 162 13.56 12.61 -6.83
C PHE A 162 12.40 11.80 -6.26
N TRP A 163 11.34 12.44 -5.77
CA TRP A 163 10.10 11.75 -5.42
C TRP A 163 9.58 10.87 -6.56
N VAL A 164 9.56 11.38 -7.79
CA VAL A 164 9.09 10.62 -8.96
C VAL A 164 10.03 9.47 -9.28
N ILE A 165 11.36 9.70 -9.21
CA ILE A 165 12.38 8.67 -9.42
C ILE A 165 12.12 7.47 -8.51
N ILE A 166 11.82 7.70 -7.23
CA ILE A 166 11.51 6.63 -6.27
C ILE A 166 10.07 6.11 -6.42
N ALA A 167 9.10 6.98 -6.70
CA ALA A 167 7.69 6.61 -6.76
C ALA A 167 7.31 5.77 -7.98
N VAL A 168 8.17 5.64 -9.00
CA VAL A 168 7.98 4.73 -10.15
C VAL A 168 7.67 3.30 -9.70
N ARG A 169 8.26 2.83 -8.61
CA ARG A 169 8.00 1.52 -8.01
C ARG A 169 6.55 1.32 -7.51
N HIS A 170 5.80 2.41 -7.29
CA HIS A 170 4.40 2.41 -6.84
C HIS A 170 3.57 3.36 -7.73
N PRO A 171 3.10 2.96 -8.90
CA PRO A 171 2.51 3.87 -9.90
C PRO A 171 1.39 4.76 -9.36
N TYR A 172 0.55 4.26 -8.47
CA TYR A 172 -0.54 5.03 -7.87
C TYR A 172 -0.07 6.14 -6.93
N PHE A 173 1.22 6.15 -6.49
CA PHE A 173 1.83 7.26 -5.75
C PHE A 173 2.03 8.51 -6.63
N LEU A 174 1.96 8.37 -7.94
CA LEU A 174 2.02 9.48 -8.89
C LEU A 174 0.67 10.19 -9.09
N ASN A 175 -0.44 9.52 -8.81
CA ASN A 175 -1.79 10.06 -9.00
C ASN A 175 -2.06 11.37 -8.24
N PRO A 176 -1.66 11.53 -6.95
CA PRO A 176 -1.82 12.79 -6.22
C PRO A 176 -1.16 13.99 -6.90
N MET A 177 -0.09 13.75 -7.65
CA MET A 177 0.60 14.79 -8.42
C MET A 177 -0.27 15.33 -9.58
N ILE A 178 -1.20 14.54 -10.09
CA ILE A 178 -2.19 14.96 -11.08
C ILE A 178 -3.34 15.71 -10.40
N TYR A 179 -3.85 15.15 -9.31
CA TYR A 179 -5.10 15.62 -8.70
C TYR A 179 -4.93 16.91 -7.91
N LEU A 180 -3.86 17.03 -7.09
CA LEU A 180 -3.67 18.18 -6.21
C LEU A 180 -3.63 19.50 -6.97
N PRO A 181 -2.82 19.71 -8.04
CA PRO A 181 -2.78 20.98 -8.75
C PRO A 181 -4.15 21.41 -9.27
N LEU A 182 -4.95 20.47 -9.78
CA LEU A 182 -6.29 20.74 -10.32
C LEU A 182 -7.30 21.06 -9.22
N ILE A 183 -7.24 20.38 -8.08
CA ILE A 183 -8.06 20.67 -6.90
C ILE A 183 -7.76 22.08 -6.39
N LEU A 184 -6.48 22.48 -6.30
CA LEU A 184 -6.09 23.83 -5.85
C LEU A 184 -6.58 24.94 -6.81
N VAL A 185 -6.58 24.69 -8.13
CA VAL A 185 -7.28 25.58 -9.09
C VAL A 185 -8.77 25.67 -8.77
N GLY A 186 -9.38 24.52 -8.43
CA GLY A 186 -10.78 24.46 -8.00
C GLY A 186 -11.05 25.30 -6.74
N VAL A 187 -10.17 25.26 -5.74
CA VAL A 187 -10.23 26.10 -4.53
C VAL A 187 -10.23 27.58 -4.91
N ASP A 188 -9.29 28.02 -5.75
CA ASP A 188 -9.23 29.42 -6.19
C ASP A 188 -10.47 29.85 -7.00
N LYS A 189 -11.03 28.96 -7.80
CA LYS A 189 -12.31 29.22 -8.51
C LYS A 189 -13.46 29.42 -7.53
N ILE A 190 -13.52 28.66 -6.44
CA ILE A 190 -14.54 28.82 -5.40
C ILE A 190 -14.40 30.18 -4.73
N TYR A 191 -13.19 30.61 -4.34
CA TYR A 191 -12.95 31.95 -3.78
C TYR A 191 -13.33 33.08 -4.72
N LYS A 192 -13.14 32.90 -6.04
CA LYS A 192 -13.61 33.84 -7.07
C LYS A 192 -15.10 33.72 -7.39
N LYS A 193 -15.87 32.96 -6.61
CA LYS A 193 -17.30 32.71 -6.80
C LYS A 193 -17.64 32.07 -8.15
N GLN A 194 -16.66 31.41 -8.80
CA GLN A 194 -16.85 30.65 -10.04
C GLN A 194 -17.47 29.28 -9.75
N LYS A 195 -17.65 28.46 -10.82
CA LYS A 195 -18.24 27.11 -10.72
C LYS A 195 -17.34 26.18 -9.92
N PRO A 196 -17.85 25.36 -8.97
CA PRO A 196 -17.04 24.48 -8.10
C PRO A 196 -16.69 23.14 -8.77
N TRP A 197 -17.13 22.89 -10.02
CA TRP A 197 -17.09 21.56 -10.64
C TRP A 197 -15.69 20.98 -10.74
N LEU A 198 -14.67 21.79 -10.97
CA LEU A 198 -13.29 21.30 -11.01
C LEU A 198 -12.84 20.79 -9.63
N TYR A 199 -13.19 21.50 -8.56
CA TYR A 199 -12.93 21.07 -7.19
C TYR A 199 -13.64 19.76 -6.87
N MET A 200 -14.96 19.73 -7.07
CA MET A 200 -15.77 18.56 -6.76
C MET A 200 -15.39 17.35 -7.61
N GLY A 201 -15.23 17.53 -8.92
CA GLY A 201 -14.87 16.43 -9.83
C GLY A 201 -13.50 15.85 -9.54
N MET A 202 -12.49 16.68 -9.32
CA MET A 202 -11.14 16.17 -9.02
C MET A 202 -11.03 15.58 -7.62
N LEU A 203 -11.79 16.08 -6.64
CA LEU A 203 -11.88 15.49 -5.32
C LEU A 203 -12.59 14.11 -5.40
N ALA A 204 -13.64 13.98 -6.18
CA ALA A 204 -14.32 12.71 -6.41
C ALA A 204 -13.36 11.68 -7.03
N VAL A 205 -12.67 12.05 -8.11
CA VAL A 205 -11.68 11.19 -8.78
C VAL A 205 -10.56 10.78 -7.81
N ALA A 206 -10.03 11.70 -7.03
CA ALA A 206 -9.00 11.41 -6.03
C ALA A 206 -9.51 10.40 -4.99
N THR A 207 -10.74 10.59 -4.49
CA THR A 207 -11.35 9.73 -3.46
C THR A 207 -11.58 8.31 -3.97
N VAL A 208 -12.12 8.19 -5.18
CA VAL A 208 -12.36 6.88 -5.83
C VAL A 208 -11.04 6.19 -6.17
N SER A 209 -10.02 6.96 -6.56
CA SER A 209 -8.70 6.42 -6.93
C SER A 209 -7.90 5.91 -5.72
N SER A 210 -7.93 6.63 -4.58
CA SER A 210 -7.23 6.18 -3.36
C SER A 210 -7.71 6.97 -2.14
N PHE A 211 -8.34 6.29 -1.18
CA PHE A 211 -8.73 6.89 0.10
C PHE A 211 -7.52 7.44 0.88
N TYR A 212 -6.41 6.71 0.85
CA TYR A 212 -5.18 7.04 1.57
C TYR A 212 -4.59 8.40 1.14
N PHE A 213 -4.43 8.60 -0.18
CA PHE A 213 -3.92 9.89 -0.68
C PHE A 213 -4.97 11.00 -0.59
N THR A 214 -6.25 10.67 -0.67
CA THR A 214 -7.32 11.67 -0.49
C THR A 214 -7.31 12.25 0.92
N TYR A 215 -7.08 11.44 1.94
CA TYR A 215 -6.89 11.93 3.30
C TYR A 215 -5.80 13.01 3.38
N MET A 216 -4.61 12.74 2.81
CA MET A 216 -3.52 13.73 2.74
C MET A 216 -3.90 14.97 1.90
N ILE A 217 -4.53 14.77 0.73
CA ILE A 217 -5.00 15.84 -0.15
C ILE A 217 -5.95 16.77 0.61
N CYS A 218 -6.91 16.25 1.36
CA CYS A 218 -7.85 17.05 2.15
C CYS A 218 -7.14 17.94 3.17
N ILE A 219 -6.12 17.44 3.86
CA ILE A 219 -5.31 18.22 4.80
C ILE A 219 -4.58 19.37 4.07
N PHE A 220 -3.91 19.06 2.95
CA PHE A 220 -3.18 20.10 2.19
C PHE A 220 -4.11 21.10 1.51
N VAL A 221 -5.30 20.68 1.07
CA VAL A 221 -6.33 21.58 0.56
C VAL A 221 -6.82 22.53 1.65
N ALA A 222 -7.01 22.05 2.87
CA ALA A 222 -7.40 22.89 4.02
C ALA A 222 -6.31 23.92 4.34
N ILE A 223 -5.03 23.49 4.40
CA ILE A 223 -3.89 24.37 4.61
C ILE A 223 -3.81 25.42 3.49
N TYR A 224 -3.91 25.00 2.23
CA TYR A 224 -3.89 25.90 1.10
C TYR A 224 -5.06 26.88 1.12
N ALA A 225 -6.27 26.42 1.39
CA ALA A 225 -7.44 27.28 1.48
C ALA A 225 -7.27 28.35 2.57
N LEU A 226 -6.74 27.98 3.74
CA LEU A 226 -6.45 28.93 4.83
C LEU A 226 -5.42 29.98 4.38
N LEU A 227 -4.29 29.58 3.80
CA LEU A 227 -3.25 30.49 3.32
C LEU A 227 -3.80 31.42 2.22
N ARG A 228 -4.60 30.87 1.30
CA ARG A 228 -5.24 31.67 0.24
C ARG A 228 -6.26 32.65 0.78
N TYR A 229 -7.04 32.24 1.78
CA TYR A 229 -7.97 33.16 2.48
C TYR A 229 -7.21 34.37 3.04
N LEU A 230 -6.14 34.12 3.80
CA LEU A 230 -5.32 35.17 4.40
C LEU A 230 -4.69 36.09 3.35
N MET A 231 -4.30 35.54 2.19
CA MET A 231 -3.73 36.32 1.07
C MET A 231 -4.78 37.18 0.36
N LEU A 232 -6.03 36.72 0.25
CA LEU A 232 -7.10 37.40 -0.48
C LEU A 232 -7.87 38.39 0.37
N PHE A 233 -8.11 38.07 1.64
CA PHE A 233 -9.00 38.84 2.54
C PHE A 233 -8.26 39.50 3.71
N GLY A 234 -6.97 39.18 3.91
CA GLY A 234 -6.17 39.76 5.00
C GLY A 234 -6.54 39.18 6.39
N LYS A 235 -6.88 40.03 7.36
CA LYS A 235 -7.20 39.57 8.72
C LYS A 235 -8.47 38.70 8.72
N PRO A 236 -8.50 37.59 9.49
CA PRO A 236 -9.67 36.72 9.55
C PRO A 236 -10.82 37.42 10.26
N VAL A 237 -11.96 37.60 9.58
CA VAL A 237 -13.23 38.00 10.16
C VAL A 237 -14.10 36.78 10.30
N LEU A 238 -14.53 36.42 11.49
CA LEU A 238 -15.21 35.16 11.81
C LEU A 238 -16.38 34.86 10.87
N LYS A 239 -17.24 35.86 10.60
CA LYS A 239 -18.38 35.72 9.66
C LYS A 239 -17.93 35.33 8.24
N THR A 240 -16.85 35.94 7.75
CA THR A 240 -16.31 35.67 6.41
C THR A 240 -15.58 34.32 6.36
N VAL A 241 -14.82 33.98 7.40
CA VAL A 241 -14.18 32.67 7.54
C VAL A 241 -15.24 31.57 7.50
N TRP A 242 -16.28 31.69 8.34
CA TRP A 242 -17.37 30.72 8.43
C TRP A 242 -18.12 30.55 7.11
N TYR A 243 -18.38 31.64 6.37
CA TYR A 243 -19.02 31.59 5.06
C TYR A 243 -18.22 30.74 4.06
N TRP A 244 -16.88 30.86 4.05
CA TRP A 244 -16.04 30.09 3.13
C TRP A 244 -15.85 28.64 3.61
N VAL A 245 -15.61 28.43 4.91
CA VAL A 245 -15.49 27.10 5.51
C VAL A 245 -16.74 26.28 5.20
N TRP A 246 -17.94 26.83 5.47
CA TRP A 246 -19.20 26.17 5.18
C TRP A 246 -19.34 25.77 3.69
N ARG A 247 -18.90 26.62 2.78
CA ARG A 247 -18.94 26.32 1.35
C ARG A 247 -18.01 25.17 0.96
N PHE A 248 -16.77 25.17 1.45
CA PHE A 248 -15.85 24.09 1.21
C PHE A 248 -16.34 22.79 1.82
N VAL A 249 -16.79 22.82 3.07
CA VAL A 249 -17.37 21.65 3.74
C VAL A 249 -18.58 21.12 2.96
N ALA A 250 -19.53 21.98 2.56
CA ALA A 250 -20.71 21.55 1.81
C ALA A 250 -20.34 20.90 0.47
N TYR A 251 -19.45 21.51 -0.32
CA TYR A 251 -19.02 20.92 -1.59
C TYR A 251 -18.22 19.62 -1.38
N SER A 252 -17.37 19.53 -0.34
CA SER A 252 -16.66 18.32 -0.01
C SER A 252 -17.60 17.20 0.43
N LEU A 253 -18.53 17.47 1.35
CA LEU A 253 -19.50 16.49 1.83
C LEU A 253 -20.39 15.95 0.69
N VAL A 254 -20.91 16.83 -0.17
CA VAL A 254 -21.69 16.40 -1.35
C VAL A 254 -20.84 15.54 -2.29
N THR A 255 -19.56 15.88 -2.47
CA THR A 255 -18.64 15.11 -3.30
C THR A 255 -18.35 13.75 -2.68
N LEU A 256 -17.99 13.70 -1.40
CA LEU A 256 -17.71 12.44 -0.69
C LEU A 256 -18.97 11.56 -0.64
N ALA A 257 -20.15 12.16 -0.39
CA ALA A 257 -21.40 11.43 -0.48
C ALA A 257 -21.61 10.83 -1.87
N SER A 258 -21.34 11.55 -2.96
CA SER A 258 -21.56 11.04 -4.34
C SER A 258 -20.68 9.84 -4.71
N VAL A 259 -19.61 9.56 -3.95
CA VAL A 259 -18.69 8.43 -4.18
C VAL A 259 -18.68 7.44 -3.01
N SER A 260 -19.65 7.53 -2.11
CA SER A 260 -19.71 6.71 -0.88
C SER A 260 -19.90 5.22 -1.15
N VAL A 261 -20.36 4.84 -2.33
CA VAL A 261 -20.46 3.43 -2.73
C VAL A 261 -19.11 2.71 -2.65
N ILE A 262 -18.02 3.42 -2.90
CA ILE A 262 -16.65 2.90 -2.74
C ILE A 262 -16.06 3.34 -1.40
N LEU A 263 -16.22 4.62 -1.05
CA LEU A 263 -15.56 5.19 0.13
C LEU A 263 -16.02 4.54 1.43
N LEU A 264 -17.32 4.29 1.61
CA LEU A 264 -17.86 3.80 2.89
C LEU A 264 -17.39 2.36 3.22
N PRO A 265 -17.44 1.38 2.31
CA PRO A 265 -16.85 0.06 2.53
C PRO A 265 -15.37 0.11 2.89
N VAL A 266 -14.57 0.89 2.15
CA VAL A 266 -13.12 0.98 2.35
C VAL A 266 -12.77 1.63 3.69
N VAL A 267 -13.50 2.67 4.10
CA VAL A 267 -13.32 3.31 5.43
C VAL A 267 -13.70 2.33 6.54
N ALA A 268 -14.81 1.63 6.42
CA ALA A 268 -15.23 0.63 7.41
C ALA A 268 -14.17 -0.46 7.59
N MET A 269 -13.66 -1.02 6.49
CA MET A 269 -12.59 -2.02 6.53
C MET A 269 -11.29 -1.45 7.11
N THR A 270 -10.91 -0.23 6.76
CA THR A 270 -9.70 0.42 7.31
C THR A 270 -9.77 0.58 8.83
N LEU A 271 -10.95 0.88 9.36
CA LEU A 271 -11.17 1.03 10.81
C LEU A 271 -11.17 -0.32 11.54
N SER A 272 -11.59 -1.41 10.89
CA SER A 272 -11.62 -2.74 11.50
C SER A 272 -10.24 -3.41 11.59
N THR A 273 -9.30 -3.07 10.70
CA THR A 273 -7.96 -3.72 10.64
C THR A 273 -7.02 -3.39 11.81
N GLY A 274 -7.41 -2.55 12.77
CA GLY A 274 -6.54 -2.18 13.91
C GLY A 274 -5.24 -1.44 13.54
N ARG A 275 -4.96 -1.26 12.25
CA ARG A 275 -3.70 -0.68 11.73
C ARG A 275 -3.43 0.74 12.20
N ALA A 276 -4.47 1.50 12.54
CA ALA A 276 -4.37 2.83 13.13
C ALA A 276 -4.00 2.83 14.63
N GLY A 277 -4.07 1.69 15.29
CA GLY A 277 -3.80 1.51 16.72
C GLY A 277 -2.43 0.90 17.05
N ALA A 278 -1.56 0.72 16.08
CA ALA A 278 -0.27 0.07 16.26
C ALA A 278 0.57 0.69 17.39
N GLN A 279 0.95 -0.13 18.38
CA GLN A 279 1.62 0.28 19.64
C GLN A 279 3.13 0.53 19.51
N HIS A 280 3.64 0.80 18.32
CA HIS A 280 5.07 1.06 18.19
C HIS A 280 5.46 2.43 18.74
N THR A 281 6.62 2.47 19.40
CA THR A 281 7.21 3.69 19.92
C THR A 281 7.88 4.49 18.80
N PHE A 282 7.70 5.80 18.80
CA PHE A 282 8.45 6.69 17.92
C PHE A 282 9.10 7.82 18.69
N SER A 283 10.24 8.29 18.23
CA SER A 283 10.96 9.40 18.83
C SER A 283 10.29 10.74 18.51
N ILE A 284 10.37 11.72 19.42
CA ILE A 284 9.90 13.09 19.17
C ILE A 284 10.68 13.75 18.04
N MET A 285 11.96 13.41 17.88
CA MET A 285 12.86 13.92 16.85
C MET A 285 13.41 12.77 16.01
N TYR A 286 13.72 13.06 14.76
CA TYR A 286 14.45 12.13 13.91
C TYR A 286 15.92 12.01 14.38
N PRO A 287 16.65 10.96 13.99
CA PRO A 287 18.09 10.86 14.25
C PRO A 287 18.84 11.98 13.51
N LEU A 288 19.99 12.40 14.05
CA LEU A 288 20.79 13.49 13.48
C LEU A 288 21.19 13.25 12.01
N SER A 289 21.38 12.00 11.62
CA SER A 289 21.64 11.60 10.24
C SER A 289 20.52 12.00 9.27
N TYR A 290 19.27 12.00 9.72
CA TYR A 290 18.13 12.48 8.93
C TYR A 290 18.23 13.98 8.65
N TYR A 291 18.51 14.80 9.68
CA TYR A 291 18.62 16.25 9.50
C TYR A 291 19.80 16.63 8.61
N ARG A 292 20.92 15.90 8.71
CA ARG A 292 22.05 16.06 7.80
C ARG A 292 21.61 15.79 6.35
N LYS A 293 20.92 14.67 6.09
CA LYS A 293 20.36 14.35 4.76
C LYS A 293 19.38 15.43 4.27
N LEU A 294 18.53 15.95 5.14
CA LEU A 294 17.57 17.00 4.79
C LEU A 294 18.28 18.29 4.30
N LEU A 295 19.41 18.64 4.90
CA LEU A 295 20.18 19.85 4.53
C LEU A 295 20.71 19.79 3.09
N TYR A 296 21.36 18.71 2.68
CA TYR A 296 21.86 18.56 1.30
C TYR A 296 20.82 17.97 0.34
N GLY A 297 19.71 17.48 0.86
CA GLY A 297 18.67 16.79 0.12
C GLY A 297 17.97 17.63 -0.96
N PHE A 298 18.07 18.95 -0.93
CA PHE A 298 17.54 19.78 -2.01
C PHE A 298 18.22 19.52 -3.36
N LEU A 299 19.47 19.14 -3.37
CA LEU A 299 20.23 18.83 -4.58
C LEU A 299 20.41 17.33 -4.76
N ILE A 300 20.72 16.63 -3.68
CA ILE A 300 21.10 15.21 -3.72
C ILE A 300 19.97 14.43 -3.09
N GLY A 301 19.22 13.70 -3.91
CA GLY A 301 18.16 12.83 -3.45
C GLY A 301 18.69 11.74 -2.50
N GLY A 302 17.87 11.25 -1.61
CA GLY A 302 18.20 10.15 -0.71
C GLY A 302 17.04 9.79 0.17
N SER A 303 16.71 8.51 0.21
CA SER A 303 15.55 8.01 0.94
C SER A 303 15.86 7.83 2.43
N THR A 304 15.12 8.53 3.26
CA THR A 304 14.98 8.19 4.68
C THR A 304 13.57 8.57 5.09
N TYR A 305 12.79 7.63 5.58
CA TYR A 305 11.37 7.83 5.91
C TYR A 305 10.54 8.40 4.74
N TRP A 306 10.90 8.09 3.48
CA TRP A 306 10.26 8.66 2.29
C TRP A 306 10.35 10.19 2.18
N SER A 307 11.35 10.81 2.79
CA SER A 307 11.60 12.25 2.69
C SER A 307 12.40 12.56 1.42
N GLU A 308 11.82 12.21 0.28
CA GLU A 308 12.46 12.31 -1.02
C GLU A 308 12.46 13.76 -1.49
N LEU A 309 13.57 14.45 -1.28
CA LEU A 309 13.82 15.79 -1.81
C LEU A 309 14.41 15.67 -3.24
N GLY A 310 15.58 16.21 -3.52
CA GLY A 310 16.25 16.11 -4.81
C GLY A 310 15.55 16.94 -5.90
N TYR A 311 16.00 18.18 -6.01
CA TYR A 311 15.56 19.14 -7.00
C TYR A 311 16.75 19.67 -7.79
N THR A 312 16.54 20.69 -8.62
CA THR A 312 17.59 21.33 -9.39
C THR A 312 18.18 22.57 -8.69
N GLY A 313 19.36 22.99 -9.11
CA GLY A 313 20.03 24.18 -8.58
C GLY A 313 19.18 25.44 -8.68
N ILE A 314 18.39 25.60 -9.74
CA ILE A 314 17.48 26.74 -9.88
C ILE A 314 16.37 26.75 -8.83
N VAL A 315 15.90 25.60 -8.38
CA VAL A 315 14.90 25.49 -7.30
C VAL A 315 15.51 25.96 -5.98
N LEU A 316 16.72 25.50 -5.67
CA LEU A 316 17.45 25.94 -4.48
C LEU A 316 17.62 27.46 -4.46
N LEU A 317 18.10 28.03 -5.56
CA LEU A 317 18.29 29.48 -5.68
C LEU A 317 16.95 30.23 -5.56
N ALA A 318 15.87 29.71 -6.11
CA ALA A 318 14.53 30.28 -5.98
C ALA A 318 14.03 30.26 -4.54
N VAL A 319 14.24 29.17 -3.79
CA VAL A 319 13.90 29.05 -2.37
C VAL A 319 14.73 30.02 -1.53
N LEU A 320 16.04 30.10 -1.74
CA LEU A 320 16.90 31.06 -1.06
C LEU A 320 16.44 32.52 -1.31
N LEU A 321 16.13 32.84 -2.58
CA LEU A 321 15.61 34.17 -2.95
C LEU A 321 14.24 34.45 -2.31
N LEU A 322 13.36 33.44 -2.15
CA LEU A 322 12.09 33.57 -1.44
C LEU A 322 12.31 33.88 0.03
N LEU A 323 13.26 33.21 0.68
CA LEU A 323 13.57 33.40 2.11
C LEU A 323 14.14 34.77 2.39
N PHE A 324 15.05 35.26 1.54
CA PHE A 324 15.62 36.60 1.62
C PHE A 324 14.70 37.70 1.09
N GLY A 325 13.56 37.37 0.50
CA GLY A 325 12.64 38.28 -0.17
C GLY A 325 11.83 39.15 0.78
N GLY A 326 11.33 40.29 0.25
CA GLY A 326 10.49 41.26 0.98
C GLY A 326 9.03 40.76 1.20
N LYS A 327 8.14 41.73 1.55
CA LYS A 327 6.75 41.49 1.95
C LYS A 327 5.85 40.83 0.87
N LYS A 328 6.24 40.95 -0.44
CA LYS A 328 5.41 40.60 -1.60
C LYS A 328 4.99 39.10 -1.67
N ASN A 329 5.83 38.18 -1.19
CA ASN A 329 5.59 36.73 -1.28
C ASN A 329 5.39 36.06 0.11
N ARG A 330 4.86 36.77 1.09
CA ARG A 330 4.69 36.30 2.48
C ARG A 330 3.90 34.99 2.59
N GLY A 331 2.79 34.87 1.85
CA GLY A 331 1.97 33.67 1.91
C GLY A 331 2.69 32.44 1.34
N LEU A 332 3.44 32.59 0.24
CA LEU A 332 4.23 31.51 -0.32
C LEU A 332 5.38 31.09 0.60
N ARG A 333 6.04 32.08 1.25
CA ARG A 333 7.06 31.82 2.29
C ARG A 333 6.47 31.09 3.48
N ALA A 334 5.30 31.52 3.98
CA ALA A 334 4.63 30.86 5.08
C ALA A 334 4.28 29.41 4.74
N GLY A 335 3.78 29.16 3.53
CA GLY A 335 3.53 27.81 3.04
C GLY A 335 4.79 26.95 2.99
N PHE A 336 5.91 27.49 2.49
CA PHE A 336 7.19 26.79 2.45
C PHE A 336 7.71 26.46 3.84
N VAL A 337 7.71 27.43 4.76
CA VAL A 337 8.14 27.22 6.16
C VAL A 337 7.27 26.17 6.84
N LEU A 338 5.93 26.26 6.70
CA LEU A 338 5.02 25.29 7.30
C LEU A 338 5.27 23.87 6.78
N MET A 339 5.38 23.70 5.47
CA MET A 339 5.65 22.39 4.87
C MET A 339 7.03 21.85 5.26
N THR A 340 8.03 22.71 5.42
CA THR A 340 9.35 22.30 5.92
C THR A 340 9.30 21.92 7.39
N LEU A 341 8.55 22.64 8.22
CA LEU A 341 8.35 22.26 9.63
C LEU A 341 7.70 20.87 9.78
N LEU A 342 6.77 20.50 8.89
CA LEU A 342 6.21 19.14 8.91
C LEU A 342 7.28 18.05 8.69
N LEU A 343 8.35 18.34 7.95
CA LEU A 343 9.47 17.41 7.73
C LEU A 343 10.40 17.29 8.95
N LEU A 344 10.40 18.25 9.86
CA LEU A 344 11.30 18.22 11.00
C LEU A 344 10.84 17.31 12.15
N PHE A 345 9.57 16.90 12.16
CA PHE A 345 8.99 16.15 13.26
C PHE A 345 8.37 14.82 12.80
N PRO A 346 8.79 13.68 13.38
CA PRO A 346 8.22 12.36 13.12
C PRO A 346 6.69 12.31 13.29
N PHE A 347 6.17 13.04 14.26
CA PHE A 347 4.74 13.14 14.52
C PHE A 347 3.93 13.54 13.29
N ALA A 348 4.43 14.50 12.48
CA ALA A 348 3.76 14.90 11.25
C ALA A 348 3.70 13.77 10.22
N GLY A 349 4.79 13.02 10.07
CA GLY A 349 4.83 11.83 9.20
C GLY A 349 3.85 10.74 9.65
N LYS A 350 3.76 10.49 10.97
CA LYS A 350 2.79 9.54 11.54
C LYS A 350 1.34 10.00 11.30
N MET A 351 1.02 11.25 11.61
CA MET A 351 -0.33 11.80 11.42
C MET A 351 -0.77 11.78 9.96
N LEU A 352 0.11 12.21 9.03
CA LEU A 352 -0.19 12.19 7.60
C LEU A 352 -0.23 10.77 7.01
N ASN A 353 0.25 9.76 7.73
CA ASN A 353 0.13 8.35 7.40
C ASN A 353 -1.04 7.67 8.13
N GLY A 354 -2.10 8.39 8.46
CA GLY A 354 -3.29 7.84 9.10
C GLY A 354 -3.07 7.33 10.54
N GLY A 355 -2.06 7.86 11.26
CA GLY A 355 -1.74 7.44 12.63
C GLY A 355 -0.93 6.13 12.73
N SER A 356 -0.63 5.46 11.61
CA SER A 356 0.10 4.21 11.57
C SER A 356 1.57 4.39 11.97
N TYR A 357 2.53 4.39 11.10
CA TYR A 357 3.96 4.56 11.38
C TYR A 357 4.53 5.85 10.77
N VAL A 358 5.75 6.21 11.18
CA VAL A 358 6.42 7.44 10.73
C VAL A 358 6.91 7.29 9.30
N VAL A 359 6.28 8.03 8.36
CA VAL A 359 6.66 8.07 6.95
C VAL A 359 6.19 9.35 6.27
N ASN A 360 7.03 9.95 5.43
CA ASN A 360 6.76 11.23 4.78
C ASN A 360 6.29 11.07 3.33
N ARG A 361 5.31 10.16 3.09
CA ARG A 361 4.76 9.91 1.74
C ARG A 361 4.03 11.11 1.11
N TYR A 362 3.92 12.22 1.79
CA TYR A 362 3.31 13.46 1.29
C TYR A 362 4.28 14.36 0.51
N MET A 363 5.51 13.91 0.22
CA MET A 363 6.52 14.70 -0.48
C MET A 363 6.11 15.18 -1.87
N TRP A 364 5.17 14.51 -2.54
CA TRP A 364 4.56 14.98 -3.79
C TRP A 364 3.92 16.38 -3.65
N ALA A 365 3.33 16.71 -2.50
CA ALA A 365 2.78 18.04 -2.22
C ALA A 365 3.88 19.07 -1.97
N TYR A 366 4.96 18.68 -1.28
CA TYR A 366 6.14 19.50 -1.09
C TYR A 366 6.82 19.80 -2.44
N SER A 367 6.97 18.80 -3.30
CA SER A 367 7.53 18.94 -4.65
C SER A 367 6.71 19.90 -5.52
N MET A 368 5.37 19.86 -5.42
CA MET A 368 4.51 20.85 -6.09
C MET A 368 4.80 22.28 -5.62
N LEU A 369 4.93 22.46 -4.31
CA LEU A 369 5.19 23.77 -3.71
C LEU A 369 6.55 24.34 -4.15
N VAL A 370 7.63 23.56 -4.06
CA VAL A 370 8.98 24.06 -4.41
C VAL A 370 9.13 24.28 -5.92
N SER A 371 8.52 23.44 -6.75
CA SER A 371 8.46 23.66 -8.20
C SER A 371 7.70 24.95 -8.53
N PHE A 372 6.59 25.23 -7.84
CA PHE A 372 5.87 26.49 -8.00
C PHE A 372 6.67 27.71 -7.49
N ILE A 373 7.45 27.56 -6.41
CA ILE A 373 8.37 28.60 -5.93
C ILE A 373 9.38 28.92 -7.03
N ALA A 374 9.97 27.94 -7.69
CA ALA A 374 10.89 28.15 -8.80
C ALA A 374 10.22 28.94 -9.94
N VAL A 375 9.00 28.56 -10.34
CA VAL A 375 8.23 29.29 -11.38
C VAL A 375 7.97 30.74 -10.98
N LYS A 376 7.54 30.97 -9.74
CA LYS A 376 7.13 32.30 -9.23
C LYS A 376 8.32 33.24 -9.01
N MET A 377 9.44 32.67 -8.56
CA MET A 377 10.66 33.48 -8.26
C MET A 377 11.53 33.68 -9.48
N TYR A 378 11.39 32.87 -10.56
CA TYR A 378 12.19 32.97 -11.78
C TYR A 378 12.26 34.39 -12.36
N PRO A 379 11.16 35.15 -12.56
CA PRO A 379 11.26 36.53 -13.08
C PRO A 379 12.05 37.46 -12.17
N GLN A 380 11.87 37.31 -10.83
CA GLN A 380 12.61 38.13 -9.86
C GLN A 380 14.09 37.77 -9.83
N MET A 381 14.46 36.54 -10.06
CA MET A 381 15.82 36.03 -10.15
C MET A 381 16.53 36.64 -11.37
N MET A 382 15.79 36.81 -12.47
CA MET A 382 16.34 37.41 -13.72
C MET A 382 16.51 38.92 -13.67
N GLU A 383 15.74 39.62 -12.83
CA GLU A 383 15.68 41.09 -12.75
C GLU A 383 16.27 41.65 -11.43
N MET A 384 17.09 40.87 -10.72
CA MET A 384 17.66 41.29 -9.43
C MET A 384 18.69 42.37 -9.54
N HIS A 385 18.74 43.29 -8.55
CA HIS A 385 19.86 44.19 -8.35
C HIS A 385 21.16 43.47 -8.02
N PHE A 386 22.29 44.02 -8.41
CA PHE A 386 23.61 43.42 -8.26
C PHE A 386 23.92 42.96 -6.83
N LYS A 387 23.60 43.75 -5.80
CA LYS A 387 23.79 43.39 -4.38
C LYS A 387 23.08 42.08 -4.00
N LYS A 388 21.83 41.87 -4.48
CA LYS A 388 21.09 40.62 -4.24
C LYS A 388 21.66 39.43 -5.00
N LYS A 389 22.24 39.66 -6.17
CA LYS A 389 22.95 38.64 -6.95
C LYS A 389 24.20 38.15 -6.22
N ILE A 390 24.99 39.07 -5.68
CA ILE A 390 26.15 38.72 -4.85
C ILE A 390 25.70 37.88 -3.64
N ALA A 391 24.65 38.30 -2.92
CA ALA A 391 24.13 37.55 -1.76
C ALA A 391 23.66 36.15 -2.16
N LEU A 392 22.93 36.02 -3.27
CA LEU A 392 22.44 34.73 -3.76
C LEU A 392 23.59 33.84 -4.26
N PHE A 393 24.59 34.45 -4.92
CA PHE A 393 25.81 33.75 -5.34
C PHE A 393 26.52 33.13 -4.15
N TRP A 394 26.83 33.91 -3.12
CA TRP A 394 27.50 33.41 -1.93
C TRP A 394 26.65 32.38 -1.15
N ALA A 395 25.34 32.56 -1.08
CA ALA A 395 24.47 31.57 -0.50
C ALA A 395 24.51 30.23 -1.27
N GLY A 396 24.53 30.29 -2.61
CA GLY A 396 24.72 29.11 -3.45
C GLY A 396 26.07 28.43 -3.23
N ILE A 397 27.16 29.24 -3.18
CA ILE A 397 28.51 28.72 -2.90
C ILE A 397 28.61 28.10 -1.51
N THR A 398 28.04 28.74 -0.48
CA THR A 398 27.96 28.14 0.87
C THR A 398 27.25 26.82 0.87
N TYR A 399 26.14 26.69 0.12
CA TYR A 399 25.43 25.42 -0.01
C TYR A 399 26.27 24.35 -0.74
N ILE A 400 27.05 24.74 -1.75
CA ILE A 400 28.00 23.84 -2.43
C ILE A 400 29.02 23.28 -1.42
N PHE A 401 29.62 24.11 -0.59
CA PHE A 401 30.56 23.68 0.44
C PHE A 401 29.91 22.72 1.43
N LEU A 402 28.69 23.01 1.87
CA LEU A 402 27.93 22.13 2.75
C LEU A 402 27.69 20.75 2.10
N CYS A 403 27.36 20.70 0.80
CA CYS A 403 27.24 19.44 0.08
C CYS A 403 28.58 18.69 -0.01
N LEU A 404 29.68 19.38 -0.31
CA LEU A 404 31.01 18.77 -0.42
C LEU A 404 31.47 18.17 0.90
N GLU A 405 31.23 18.84 2.04
CA GLU A 405 31.58 18.34 3.36
C GLU A 405 30.85 17.04 3.70
N VAL A 406 29.57 16.95 3.32
CA VAL A 406 28.73 15.77 3.63
C VAL A 406 28.97 14.60 2.67
N LEU A 407 29.28 14.86 1.40
CA LEU A 407 29.44 13.84 0.37
C LEU A 407 30.64 12.92 0.61
N GLY A 408 31.72 13.40 1.20
CA GLY A 408 32.89 12.61 1.56
C GLY A 408 33.42 11.75 0.41
N LYS A 409 33.25 10.42 0.52
CA LYS A 409 33.72 9.45 -0.48
C LYS A 409 32.74 9.18 -1.65
N HIS A 410 31.54 9.76 -1.66
CA HIS A 410 30.54 9.53 -2.71
C HIS A 410 30.81 10.36 -3.99
N GLN A 411 31.89 10.04 -4.69
CA GLN A 411 32.40 10.76 -5.85
C GLN A 411 31.35 10.97 -6.98
N LYS A 412 30.44 10.04 -7.17
CA LYS A 412 29.42 10.10 -8.24
C LYS A 412 28.47 11.31 -8.09
N GLN A 413 28.25 11.78 -6.90
CA GLN A 413 27.35 12.92 -6.63
C GLN A 413 28.02 14.29 -6.85
N TYR A 414 29.34 14.35 -7.06
CA TYR A 414 30.04 15.61 -7.36
C TYR A 414 29.57 16.25 -8.67
N VAL A 415 29.04 15.46 -9.62
CA VAL A 415 28.46 15.99 -10.87
C VAL A 415 27.27 16.90 -10.58
N LEU A 416 26.38 16.54 -9.64
CA LEU A 416 25.26 17.41 -9.25
C LEU A 416 25.75 18.72 -8.62
N VAL A 417 26.83 18.66 -7.85
CA VAL A 417 27.45 19.85 -7.26
C VAL A 417 28.06 20.74 -8.35
N ALA A 418 28.70 20.17 -9.36
CA ALA A 418 29.21 20.91 -10.50
C ALA A 418 28.07 21.55 -11.32
N LEU A 419 26.99 20.87 -11.57
CA LEU A 419 25.81 21.42 -12.26
C LEU A 419 25.14 22.52 -11.43
N LEU A 420 25.09 22.39 -10.10
CA LEU A 420 24.66 23.47 -9.21
C LEU A 420 25.56 24.69 -9.37
N LEU A 421 26.89 24.51 -9.42
CA LEU A 421 27.83 25.62 -9.64
C LEU A 421 27.52 26.33 -10.98
N PHE A 422 27.27 25.58 -12.05
CA PHE A 422 26.83 26.15 -13.33
C PHE A 422 25.52 26.92 -13.20
N SER A 423 24.53 26.40 -12.48
CA SER A 423 23.27 27.12 -12.20
C SER A 423 23.52 28.44 -11.45
N VAL A 424 24.40 28.44 -10.43
CA VAL A 424 24.78 29.63 -9.66
C VAL A 424 25.47 30.67 -10.57
N LEU A 425 26.43 30.24 -11.37
CA LEU A 425 27.15 31.11 -12.31
C LEU A 425 26.23 31.70 -13.37
N LEU A 426 25.37 30.89 -13.98
CA LEU A 426 24.40 31.35 -14.97
C LEU A 426 23.48 32.42 -14.39
N VAL A 427 22.91 32.18 -13.22
CA VAL A 427 22.04 33.17 -12.54
C VAL A 427 22.79 34.45 -12.16
N PHE A 428 24.08 34.35 -11.79
CA PHE A 428 24.92 35.50 -11.49
C PHE A 428 25.18 36.36 -12.73
N ILE A 429 25.50 35.72 -13.87
CA ILE A 429 25.89 36.43 -15.13
C ILE A 429 24.68 37.10 -15.79
N VAL A 430 23.51 36.51 -15.74
CA VAL A 430 22.33 36.90 -16.55
C VAL A 430 21.82 38.32 -16.38
N GLY A 431 22.03 39.00 -15.40
CA GLY A 431 21.44 40.33 -15.29
C GLY A 431 22.26 41.47 -15.95
N THR A 432 23.37 41.10 -16.61
CA THR A 432 24.23 42.07 -17.26
C THR A 432 23.94 42.25 -18.76
N GLY A 433 23.21 41.30 -19.39
CA GLY A 433 22.91 41.31 -20.82
C GLY A 433 21.71 42.20 -21.19
N LYS A 434 21.92 43.17 -22.08
CA LYS A 434 20.85 44.10 -22.57
C LYS A 434 20.19 43.62 -23.87
N LYS A 435 20.76 42.68 -24.63
CA LYS A 435 20.29 42.28 -25.97
C LYS A 435 19.32 41.06 -25.95
N THR A 436 18.36 41.03 -26.84
CA THR A 436 17.35 39.99 -26.97
C THR A 436 17.94 38.60 -27.28
N LYS A 437 19.01 38.52 -28.06
CA LYS A 437 19.72 37.28 -28.40
C LYS A 437 20.41 36.67 -27.17
N GLU A 438 21.04 37.48 -26.34
CA GLU A 438 21.69 37.05 -25.09
C GLU A 438 20.68 36.45 -24.12
N LYS A 439 19.46 37.02 -24.04
CA LYS A 439 18.37 36.47 -23.21
C LYS A 439 17.89 35.13 -23.68
N PHE A 440 17.90 34.86 -24.98
CA PHE A 440 17.50 33.56 -25.55
C PHE A 440 18.55 32.49 -25.26
N VAL A 441 19.82 32.74 -25.54
CA VAL A 441 20.93 31.81 -25.28
C VAL A 441 20.97 31.43 -23.81
N PHE A 442 20.79 32.41 -22.92
CA PHE A 442 20.73 32.13 -21.49
C PHE A 442 19.57 31.24 -21.08
N LYS A 443 18.36 31.47 -21.57
CA LYS A 443 17.21 30.60 -21.29
C LYS A 443 17.46 29.17 -21.80
N ALA A 444 18.04 29.03 -22.99
CA ALA A 444 18.40 27.73 -23.52
C ALA A 444 19.43 27.02 -22.64
N ALA A 445 20.51 27.73 -22.25
CA ALA A 445 21.53 27.19 -21.36
C ALA A 445 20.97 26.74 -20.00
N LEU A 446 20.12 27.58 -19.39
CA LEU A 446 19.50 27.24 -18.12
C LEU A 446 18.56 26.02 -18.22
N LEU A 447 17.78 25.92 -19.30
CA LEU A 447 16.94 24.76 -19.57
C LEU A 447 17.79 23.50 -19.71
N VAL A 448 18.90 23.57 -20.45
CA VAL A 448 19.82 22.43 -20.61
C VAL A 448 20.42 22.02 -19.27
N VAL A 449 20.87 22.97 -18.43
CA VAL A 449 21.42 22.62 -17.11
C VAL A 449 20.37 21.95 -16.24
N VAL A 450 19.14 22.47 -16.20
CA VAL A 450 18.03 21.85 -15.44
C VAL A 450 17.73 20.43 -15.95
N MET A 451 17.72 20.23 -17.28
CA MET A 451 17.52 18.90 -17.84
C MET A 451 18.67 17.96 -17.47
N LEU A 452 19.92 18.42 -17.53
CA LEU A 452 21.08 17.60 -17.14
C LEU A 452 21.06 17.23 -15.65
N GLU A 453 20.67 18.16 -14.76
CA GLU A 453 20.51 17.89 -13.34
C GLU A 453 19.47 16.79 -13.10
N LEU A 454 18.30 16.86 -13.74
CA LEU A 454 17.23 15.87 -13.61
C LEU A 454 17.62 14.51 -14.20
N ILE A 455 18.24 14.50 -15.38
CA ILE A 455 18.73 13.29 -16.03
C ILE A 455 19.79 12.60 -15.17
N TYR A 456 20.76 13.38 -14.68
CA TYR A 456 21.82 12.82 -13.86
C TYR A 456 21.31 12.27 -12.52
N GLN A 457 20.33 12.92 -11.91
CA GLN A 457 19.69 12.44 -10.68
C GLN A 457 19.08 11.06 -10.87
N GLY A 458 18.32 10.87 -11.98
CA GLY A 458 17.75 9.56 -12.31
C GLY A 458 18.83 8.52 -12.62
N TRP A 459 19.84 8.89 -13.38
CA TRP A 459 20.96 7.99 -13.68
C TRP A 459 21.73 7.60 -12.42
N ALA A 460 22.01 8.54 -11.51
CA ALA A 460 22.75 8.29 -10.28
C ALA A 460 22.01 7.31 -9.33
N GLU A 461 20.69 7.26 -9.40
CA GLU A 461 19.88 6.32 -8.61
C GLU A 461 19.76 4.97 -9.31
N TYR A 462 19.36 4.96 -10.58
CA TYR A 462 19.01 3.73 -11.28
C TYR A 462 20.22 2.93 -11.79
N ALA A 463 21.29 3.58 -12.24
CA ALA A 463 22.35 2.91 -12.98
C ALA A 463 23.11 1.89 -12.11
N PRO A 464 23.41 0.66 -12.63
CA PRO A 464 24.20 -0.34 -11.88
C PRO A 464 25.56 0.17 -11.43
N GLN A 465 26.16 1.07 -12.21
CA GLN A 465 27.45 1.71 -11.89
C GLN A 465 27.34 2.80 -10.83
N ALA A 466 26.11 3.14 -10.37
CA ALA A 466 25.87 4.22 -9.41
C ALA A 466 25.03 3.73 -8.22
N GLY A 467 23.72 3.97 -8.24
CA GLY A 467 22.78 3.57 -7.18
C GLY A 467 22.32 2.13 -7.27
N SER A 468 22.42 1.51 -8.45
CA SER A 468 22.00 0.13 -8.74
C SER A 468 20.52 -0.16 -8.51
N TYR A 469 19.70 0.88 -8.36
CA TYR A 469 18.28 0.69 -8.02
C TYR A 469 17.48 -0.05 -9.11
N VAL A 470 17.92 0.03 -10.37
CA VAL A 470 17.31 -0.71 -11.49
C VAL A 470 17.37 -2.23 -11.30
N GLU A 471 18.31 -2.74 -10.50
CA GLU A 471 18.47 -4.18 -10.24
C GLU A 471 17.31 -4.76 -9.44
N GLU A 472 16.62 -3.93 -8.64
CA GLU A 472 15.46 -4.34 -7.86
C GLU A 472 14.17 -4.52 -8.71
N PHE A 473 14.23 -4.27 -10.00
CA PHE A 473 13.08 -4.34 -10.91
C PHE A 473 13.10 -5.62 -11.75
N ALA A 474 11.91 -6.10 -12.10
CA ALA A 474 11.72 -7.31 -12.89
C ALA A 474 12.39 -7.20 -14.27
N THR A 475 12.89 -8.31 -14.80
CA THR A 475 13.37 -8.39 -16.17
C THR A 475 12.20 -8.20 -17.14
N GLN A 476 12.44 -7.43 -18.22
CA GLN A 476 11.42 -7.12 -19.20
C GLN A 476 10.89 -8.40 -19.87
N GLY A 477 9.59 -8.54 -19.91
CA GLY A 477 8.88 -9.70 -20.48
C GLY A 477 8.75 -10.89 -19.52
N GLU A 478 9.33 -10.82 -18.31
CA GLU A 478 9.31 -11.94 -17.36
C GLU A 478 8.30 -11.77 -16.20
N ALA A 479 7.76 -10.57 -15.98
CA ALA A 479 6.92 -10.29 -14.83
C ALA A 479 5.68 -11.21 -14.72
N LEU A 480 4.99 -11.45 -15.83
CA LEU A 480 3.86 -12.39 -15.85
C LEU A 480 4.32 -13.82 -15.53
N SER A 481 5.40 -14.26 -16.15
CA SER A 481 5.94 -15.60 -15.92
C SER A 481 6.43 -15.78 -14.47
N MET A 482 6.96 -14.75 -13.82
CA MET A 482 7.35 -14.82 -12.41
C MET A 482 6.15 -15.08 -11.49
N LEU A 483 4.96 -14.57 -11.82
CA LEU A 483 3.73 -14.80 -11.06
C LEU A 483 3.06 -16.14 -11.39
N THR A 484 3.17 -16.62 -12.63
CA THR A 484 2.48 -17.81 -13.11
C THR A 484 3.36 -19.05 -13.16
N LYS A 485 4.66 -18.91 -13.03
CA LYS A 485 5.66 -20.00 -12.97
C LYS A 485 5.75 -20.69 -11.61
N ASP A 486 4.82 -20.53 -10.73
CA ASP A 486 4.57 -21.55 -9.72
C ASP A 486 4.06 -22.78 -10.46
N ALA A 487 5.00 -23.56 -10.94
CA ALA A 487 4.77 -24.76 -11.71
C ALA A 487 4.05 -25.81 -10.95
N ALA A 488 4.30 -25.85 -9.69
CA ALA A 488 3.60 -26.75 -8.83
C ALA A 488 2.12 -26.36 -8.72
N GLY A 489 1.80 -25.06 -8.59
CA GLY A 489 0.44 -24.57 -8.62
C GLY A 489 -0.28 -24.88 -9.93
N SER A 490 0.41 -24.77 -11.07
CA SER A 490 -0.15 -25.16 -12.38
C SER A 490 -0.39 -26.66 -12.48
N LEU A 491 0.51 -27.48 -11.94
CA LEU A 491 0.32 -28.94 -11.89
C LEU A 491 -0.84 -29.30 -10.97
N VAL A 492 -0.94 -28.67 -9.79
CA VAL A 492 -2.05 -28.85 -8.85
C VAL A 492 -3.36 -28.45 -9.52
N LYS A 493 -3.44 -27.31 -10.19
CA LYS A 493 -4.63 -26.86 -10.91
C LYS A 493 -5.10 -27.87 -11.96
N ASN A 494 -4.17 -28.45 -12.71
CA ASN A 494 -4.49 -29.43 -13.75
C ASN A 494 -4.88 -30.80 -13.17
N HIS A 495 -4.43 -31.12 -11.97
CA HIS A 495 -4.73 -32.36 -11.25
C HIS A 495 -6.01 -32.26 -10.43
N ALA A 496 -6.27 -31.12 -9.81
CA ALA A 496 -7.39 -30.91 -8.91
C ALA A 496 -8.74 -31.10 -9.63
N LYS A 497 -9.50 -32.11 -9.22
CA LYS A 497 -10.86 -32.33 -9.69
C LYS A 497 -11.87 -31.45 -8.97
N ASP A 498 -11.57 -31.13 -7.72
CA ASP A 498 -12.41 -30.31 -6.86
C ASP A 498 -11.66 -28.98 -6.57
N THR A 499 -12.23 -27.88 -7.03
CA THR A 499 -11.67 -26.54 -6.90
C THR A 499 -12.02 -25.86 -5.59
N THR A 500 -12.78 -26.52 -4.70
CA THR A 500 -13.15 -25.96 -3.38
C THR A 500 -12.00 -26.06 -2.37
N TYR A 501 -11.10 -27.02 -2.55
CA TYR A 501 -9.92 -27.22 -1.72
C TYR A 501 -8.83 -26.19 -1.97
N ARG A 502 -7.98 -25.98 -0.97
CA ARG A 502 -6.85 -25.06 -1.04
C ARG A 502 -5.55 -25.76 -1.38
N TYR A 503 -4.63 -24.96 -1.88
CA TYR A 503 -3.25 -25.35 -2.03
C TYR A 503 -2.34 -24.38 -1.24
N GLU A 504 -1.25 -24.93 -0.70
CA GLU A 504 -0.18 -24.17 -0.09
C GLU A 504 1.16 -24.48 -0.73
N SER A 505 2.02 -23.48 -0.86
CA SER A 505 3.34 -23.66 -1.43
C SER A 505 4.39 -22.95 -0.58
N LEU A 506 5.35 -23.71 -0.06
CA LEU A 506 6.52 -23.14 0.64
C LEU A 506 7.43 -22.32 -0.30
N GLN A 507 7.34 -22.53 -1.60
CA GLN A 507 8.02 -21.69 -2.57
C GLN A 507 7.42 -20.29 -2.67
N SER A 508 6.14 -20.14 -2.33
CA SER A 508 5.44 -18.86 -2.36
C SER A 508 5.80 -17.92 -1.20
N GLU A 509 6.70 -18.32 -0.30
CA GLU A 509 7.21 -17.37 0.70
C GLU A 509 7.86 -16.13 0.06
N GLU A 510 8.47 -16.30 -1.11
CA GLU A 510 8.99 -15.18 -1.92
C GLU A 510 7.90 -14.46 -2.72
N TRP A 511 6.86 -15.16 -3.17
CA TRP A 511 5.83 -14.66 -4.08
C TRP A 511 4.42 -14.84 -3.52
N LYS A 512 3.95 -13.87 -2.74
CA LYS A 512 2.58 -13.87 -2.22
C LYS A 512 1.56 -13.59 -3.32
N ASN A 513 0.29 -13.96 -3.08
CA ASN A 513 -0.84 -13.73 -3.98
C ASN A 513 -0.78 -14.46 -5.33
N THR A 514 0.07 -15.49 -5.50
CA THR A 514 0.19 -16.23 -6.78
C THR A 514 -1.09 -17.00 -7.11
N ALA A 515 -1.83 -17.46 -6.11
CA ALA A 515 -3.10 -18.15 -6.26
C ALA A 515 -4.10 -17.41 -7.16
N MET A 516 -4.13 -16.05 -7.07
CA MET A 516 -4.98 -15.18 -7.90
C MET A 516 -4.72 -15.36 -9.40
N GLN A 517 -3.46 -15.59 -9.81
CA GLN A 517 -3.09 -15.75 -11.21
C GLN A 517 -3.20 -17.21 -11.68
N LEU A 518 -3.03 -18.15 -10.76
CA LEU A 518 -3.20 -19.57 -11.03
C LEU A 518 -4.68 -19.95 -11.12
N GLY A 519 -5.57 -19.17 -10.52
CA GLY A 519 -7.01 -19.47 -10.46
C GLY A 519 -7.31 -20.69 -9.60
N ILE A 520 -6.63 -20.82 -8.46
CA ILE A 520 -6.82 -21.86 -7.44
C ILE A 520 -6.96 -21.21 -6.06
N ASN A 521 -7.64 -21.84 -5.13
CA ASN A 521 -7.72 -21.34 -3.77
C ASN A 521 -6.39 -21.51 -3.05
N GLY A 522 -5.95 -20.49 -2.33
CA GLY A 522 -4.64 -20.47 -1.67
C GLY A 522 -4.71 -20.09 -0.19
N THR A 523 -3.51 -19.94 0.41
CA THR A 523 -3.34 -19.59 1.82
C THR A 523 -2.47 -18.36 2.02
N SER A 524 -1.90 -17.79 0.94
CA SER A 524 -0.98 -16.66 1.04
C SER A 524 -1.61 -15.32 0.63
N TYR A 525 -1.32 -14.28 1.41
CA TYR A 525 -1.90 -12.95 1.24
C TYR A 525 -0.89 -11.84 1.48
N TYR A 526 -0.87 -10.84 0.62
CA TYR A 526 -0.09 -9.63 0.81
C TYR A 526 -0.77 -8.42 0.19
N PHE A 527 -1.74 -7.83 0.90
CA PHE A 527 -2.37 -6.56 0.57
C PHE A 527 -2.59 -5.73 1.83
N SER A 528 -2.78 -4.42 1.67
CA SER A 528 -2.79 -3.45 2.79
C SER A 528 -3.93 -3.60 3.79
N LEU A 529 -5.06 -4.18 3.41
CA LEU A 529 -6.23 -4.36 4.25
C LEU A 529 -6.56 -5.85 4.34
N ALA A 530 -6.10 -6.52 5.41
CA ALA A 530 -6.38 -7.92 5.69
C ALA A 530 -7.55 -8.08 6.65
N ASN A 531 -8.22 -9.21 6.59
CA ASN A 531 -9.29 -9.57 7.52
C ASN A 531 -8.74 -9.66 8.95
N PRO A 532 -9.32 -8.94 9.94
CA PRO A 532 -8.83 -8.93 11.31
C PRO A 532 -8.97 -10.28 12.02
N ASP A 533 -9.98 -11.10 11.67
CA ASP A 533 -10.21 -12.38 12.29
C ASP A 533 -9.14 -13.40 11.90
N ILE A 534 -8.65 -13.34 10.65
CA ILE A 534 -7.48 -14.14 10.22
C ILE A 534 -6.23 -13.75 11.04
N ASN A 535 -6.01 -12.46 11.23
CA ASN A 535 -4.88 -12.00 12.04
C ASN A 535 -4.99 -12.43 13.50
N GLN A 536 -6.19 -12.43 14.06
CA GLN A 536 -6.46 -12.94 15.41
C GLN A 536 -6.13 -14.42 15.50
N PHE A 537 -6.60 -15.24 14.56
CA PHE A 537 -6.29 -16.66 14.49
C PHE A 537 -4.79 -16.93 14.41
N GLN A 538 -4.08 -16.20 13.54
CA GLN A 538 -2.64 -16.35 13.40
C GLN A 538 -1.90 -16.07 14.73
N ARG A 539 -2.35 -15.07 15.49
CA ARG A 539 -1.78 -14.75 16.81
C ARG A 539 -2.11 -15.81 17.86
N GLU A 540 -3.35 -16.27 17.91
CA GLU A 540 -3.77 -17.32 18.84
C GLU A 540 -3.01 -18.63 18.63
N MET A 541 -2.60 -18.90 17.39
CA MET A 541 -1.80 -20.05 17.00
C MET A 541 -0.29 -19.81 17.06
N TYR A 542 0.20 -18.64 17.53
CA TYR A 542 1.61 -18.26 17.58
C TYR A 542 2.34 -18.44 16.25
N ILE A 543 1.65 -18.25 15.12
CA ILE A 543 2.25 -18.35 13.80
C ILE A 543 3.23 -17.18 13.60
N ASN A 544 4.40 -17.49 13.08
CA ASN A 544 5.50 -16.54 12.83
C ASN A 544 5.13 -15.49 11.76
N GLN A 545 4.17 -14.62 12.08
CA GLN A 545 3.67 -13.56 11.23
C GLN A 545 4.32 -12.23 11.58
N THR A 546 5.02 -11.64 10.63
CA THR A 546 5.71 -10.36 10.84
C THR A 546 4.86 -9.13 10.61
N ARG A 547 3.67 -9.27 9.98
CA ARG A 547 2.81 -8.14 9.58
C ARG A 547 1.35 -8.58 9.52
N ASP A 548 0.44 -7.80 10.09
CA ASP A 548 -1.00 -8.06 10.06
C ASP A 548 -1.62 -8.03 8.64
N PHE A 549 -0.89 -7.60 7.63
CA PHE A 549 -1.34 -7.48 6.25
C PHE A 549 -0.58 -8.40 5.28
N CYS A 550 0.13 -9.40 5.83
CA CYS A 550 0.89 -10.37 5.04
C CYS A 550 0.98 -11.67 5.81
N TYR A 551 0.32 -12.72 5.33
CA TYR A 551 0.38 -14.06 5.91
C TYR A 551 0.62 -15.11 4.83
N SER A 552 1.02 -16.31 5.25
CA SER A 552 1.36 -17.42 4.37
C SER A 552 1.21 -18.72 5.14
N GLY A 553 0.16 -19.46 4.87
CA GLY A 553 -0.09 -20.79 5.42
C GLY A 553 -0.12 -20.86 6.95
N PHE A 554 0.10 -22.08 7.43
CA PHE A 554 -0.02 -22.44 8.84
C PHE A 554 1.23 -23.14 9.39
N ASP A 555 2.41 -22.85 8.84
CA ASP A 555 3.71 -23.41 9.24
C ASP A 555 3.85 -24.93 9.09
N ALA A 556 3.16 -25.53 8.11
CA ALA A 556 3.10 -26.98 7.91
C ALA A 556 2.55 -27.74 9.14
N ARG A 557 1.71 -27.13 9.96
CA ARG A 557 1.06 -27.76 11.11
C ARG A 557 -0.13 -28.57 10.61
N THR A 558 0.01 -29.89 10.64
CA THR A 558 -0.95 -30.82 10.01
C THR A 558 -2.39 -30.56 10.42
N MET A 559 -2.67 -30.27 11.69
CA MET A 559 -4.04 -30.04 12.17
C MET A 559 -4.67 -28.78 11.54
N LEU A 560 -3.89 -27.71 11.42
CA LEU A 560 -4.37 -26.44 10.85
C LEU A 560 -4.54 -26.53 9.34
N GLU A 561 -3.63 -27.23 8.64
CA GLU A 561 -3.74 -27.50 7.21
C GLU A 561 -4.99 -28.34 6.89
N VAL A 562 -5.21 -29.39 7.68
CA VAL A 562 -6.38 -30.26 7.54
C VAL A 562 -7.68 -29.52 7.81
N LEU A 563 -7.76 -28.74 8.90
CA LEU A 563 -8.91 -27.89 9.23
C LEU A 563 -9.25 -26.94 8.09
N SER A 564 -8.22 -26.28 7.56
CA SER A 564 -8.38 -25.23 6.53
C SER A 564 -8.61 -25.79 5.12
N GLY A 565 -8.72 -27.11 4.94
CA GLY A 565 -8.95 -27.73 3.63
C GLY A 565 -7.78 -27.57 2.66
N VAL A 566 -6.55 -27.52 3.18
CA VAL A 566 -5.33 -27.50 2.33
C VAL A 566 -5.04 -28.91 1.85
N ARG A 567 -5.59 -29.25 0.70
CA ARG A 567 -5.45 -30.58 0.12
C ARG A 567 -4.11 -30.81 -0.54
N TYR A 568 -3.57 -29.75 -1.16
CA TYR A 568 -2.33 -29.82 -1.91
C TYR A 568 -1.24 -29.00 -1.24
N TYR A 569 -0.09 -29.64 -1.01
CA TYR A 569 1.04 -29.02 -0.34
C TYR A 569 2.31 -29.13 -1.21
N VAL A 570 2.98 -28.03 -1.47
CA VAL A 570 4.13 -27.97 -2.36
C VAL A 570 5.39 -27.58 -1.59
N VAL A 571 6.43 -28.38 -1.73
CA VAL A 571 7.75 -28.11 -1.14
C VAL A 571 8.85 -28.13 -2.19
N PRO A 572 9.98 -27.44 -1.97
CA PRO A 572 11.16 -27.55 -2.82
C PRO A 572 11.65 -29.01 -2.84
N SER A 573 12.02 -29.51 -4.02
CA SER A 573 12.51 -30.88 -4.17
C SER A 573 13.74 -31.14 -3.29
N GLY A 574 13.72 -32.28 -2.59
CA GLY A 574 14.71 -32.66 -1.60
C GLY A 574 14.42 -32.19 -0.18
N ASN A 575 13.38 -31.37 0.05
CA ASN A 575 12.95 -30.88 1.35
C ASN A 575 11.64 -31.57 1.82
N SER A 576 11.48 -32.84 1.55
CA SER A 576 10.29 -33.63 1.91
C SER A 576 9.96 -33.60 3.41
N GLY A 577 10.93 -33.38 4.28
CA GLY A 577 10.71 -33.20 5.73
C GLY A 577 9.93 -31.95 6.11
N LEU A 578 9.75 -30.99 5.20
CA LEU A 578 8.93 -29.78 5.43
C LEU A 578 7.43 -30.00 5.17
N ARG A 579 7.04 -31.18 4.65
CA ARG A 579 5.61 -31.48 4.40
C ARG A 579 4.90 -31.79 5.72
N PRO A 580 3.61 -31.46 5.86
CA PRO A 580 2.81 -31.92 6.97
C PRO A 580 2.62 -33.46 6.97
N TYR A 581 2.22 -34.04 8.08
CA TYR A 581 1.89 -35.45 8.17
C TYR A 581 0.65 -35.80 7.31
N GLY A 582 0.63 -37.02 6.76
CA GLY A 582 -0.50 -37.55 5.99
C GLY A 582 -0.55 -37.08 4.53
N TYR A 583 0.38 -36.28 4.11
CA TYR A 583 0.48 -35.84 2.71
C TYR A 583 1.36 -36.78 1.89
N ASN A 584 0.76 -37.40 0.88
CA ASN A 584 1.40 -38.36 -0.01
C ASN A 584 1.82 -37.68 -1.33
N VAL A 585 2.91 -38.17 -1.91
CA VAL A 585 3.41 -37.66 -3.19
C VAL A 585 2.37 -37.85 -4.29
N CYS A 586 1.88 -36.75 -4.88
CA CYS A 586 1.05 -36.81 -6.09
C CYS A 586 1.85 -36.50 -7.38
N PHE A 587 2.92 -35.71 -7.28
CA PHE A 587 3.84 -35.43 -8.39
C PHE A 587 5.29 -35.46 -7.91
N ASN A 588 6.11 -36.28 -8.54
CA ASN A 588 7.54 -36.29 -8.38
C ASN A 588 8.19 -35.45 -9.49
N ARG A 589 8.93 -34.42 -9.11
CA ARG A 589 9.74 -33.59 -10.00
C ARG A 589 8.95 -32.89 -11.11
N GLY A 590 8.20 -31.87 -10.73
CA GLY A 590 7.73 -30.89 -11.69
C GLY A 590 8.91 -30.11 -12.29
N THR A 591 9.47 -30.58 -13.40
CA THR A 591 10.32 -29.76 -14.26
C THR A 591 9.42 -28.81 -15.01
N LEU A 592 9.50 -27.52 -14.69
CA LEU A 592 8.89 -26.49 -15.49
C LEU A 592 9.72 -26.23 -16.70
N GLY A 593 9.02 -26.26 -17.82
CA GLY A 593 9.61 -26.11 -19.13
C GLY A 593 10.53 -24.90 -19.19
N ALA A 594 11.68 -25.13 -19.79
CA ALA A 594 12.75 -24.19 -20.05
C ALA A 594 12.24 -22.87 -20.63
N GLY A 595 12.73 -21.77 -20.08
CA GLY A 595 12.53 -20.44 -20.65
C GLY A 595 12.88 -19.30 -19.71
N GLY A 596 13.33 -19.55 -18.51
CA GLY A 596 13.74 -18.51 -17.55
C GLY A 596 14.81 -18.99 -16.58
N GLN A 597 15.45 -18.06 -15.95
CA GLN A 597 16.60 -18.20 -15.04
C GLN A 597 16.33 -19.04 -13.77
N TYR A 598 15.10 -19.56 -13.57
CA TYR A 598 14.65 -20.26 -12.37
C TYR A 598 13.97 -21.58 -12.73
N GLU A 599 14.75 -22.65 -12.92
CA GLU A 599 14.23 -24.02 -12.79
C GLU A 599 13.99 -24.30 -11.31
N VAL A 600 12.78 -24.09 -10.84
CA VAL A 600 12.43 -24.50 -9.48
C VAL A 600 11.96 -25.94 -9.52
N LYS A 601 12.72 -26.83 -8.92
CA LYS A 601 12.33 -28.23 -8.69
C LYS A 601 11.50 -28.27 -7.42
N CYS A 602 10.24 -28.72 -7.52
CA CYS A 602 9.37 -28.91 -6.38
C CYS A 602 8.62 -30.24 -6.47
N ASP A 603 8.23 -30.73 -5.32
CA ASP A 603 7.42 -31.92 -5.13
C ASP A 603 6.06 -31.48 -4.60
N ALA A 604 4.98 -31.98 -5.20
CA ALA A 604 3.62 -31.72 -4.75
C ALA A 604 3.07 -32.96 -4.04
N TYR A 605 2.40 -32.71 -2.94
CA TYR A 605 1.81 -33.72 -2.08
C TYR A 605 0.31 -33.47 -1.94
N GLU A 606 -0.47 -34.53 -1.75
CA GLU A 606 -1.92 -34.49 -1.59
C GLU A 606 -2.32 -35.22 -0.31
N ASN A 607 -3.32 -34.69 0.40
CA ASN A 607 -3.96 -35.33 1.54
C ASN A 607 -5.48 -35.39 1.36
N ASP A 608 -6.01 -36.59 1.23
CA ASP A 608 -7.45 -36.83 1.08
C ASP A 608 -8.23 -36.74 2.40
N SER A 609 -7.52 -36.69 3.53
CA SER A 609 -8.11 -36.62 4.86
C SER A 609 -8.48 -35.18 5.28
N VAL A 610 -8.13 -34.14 4.51
CA VAL A 610 -8.49 -32.78 4.86
C VAL A 610 -10.00 -32.54 4.89
N LEU A 611 -10.44 -31.58 5.70
CA LEU A 611 -11.85 -31.20 5.78
C LEU A 611 -12.31 -30.48 4.51
N PRO A 612 -13.54 -30.68 4.05
CA PRO A 612 -14.10 -29.97 2.92
C PRO A 612 -14.46 -28.53 3.28
N LEU A 613 -14.94 -27.74 2.31
CA LEU A 613 -15.34 -26.35 2.50
C LEU A 613 -16.40 -26.16 3.61
N GLY A 614 -17.31 -27.12 3.77
CA GLY A 614 -18.33 -27.14 4.81
C GLY A 614 -18.44 -28.51 5.48
N PHE A 615 -18.35 -28.52 6.79
CA PHE A 615 -18.57 -29.72 7.63
C PHE A 615 -19.43 -29.35 8.84
N ALA A 616 -20.24 -30.32 9.33
CA ALA A 616 -21.14 -30.07 10.44
C ALA A 616 -20.81 -30.96 11.65
N SER A 617 -20.97 -30.39 12.83
CA SER A 617 -20.76 -31.11 14.09
C SER A 617 -21.76 -30.66 15.16
N ASP A 618 -22.18 -31.57 16.03
CA ASP A 618 -22.86 -31.28 17.27
C ASP A 618 -21.92 -31.01 18.46
N ALA A 619 -20.61 -31.31 18.26
CA ALA A 619 -19.58 -31.01 19.23
C ALA A 619 -19.24 -29.49 19.17
N VAL A 620 -19.65 -28.76 20.21
CA VAL A 620 -19.45 -27.31 20.34
C VAL A 620 -18.51 -27.02 21.49
N ILE A 621 -17.54 -26.14 21.28
CA ILE A 621 -16.58 -25.71 22.29
C ILE A 621 -16.81 -24.21 22.57
N PRO A 622 -17.15 -23.85 23.84
CA PRO A 622 -17.29 -22.47 24.25
C PRO A 622 -15.98 -21.70 24.06
N ARG A 623 -16.06 -20.46 23.59
CA ARG A 623 -14.89 -19.59 23.37
C ARG A 623 -14.03 -19.45 24.63
N SER A 624 -14.65 -19.27 25.80
CA SER A 624 -13.96 -19.18 27.10
C SER A 624 -13.16 -20.43 27.45
N THR A 625 -13.68 -21.63 27.12
CA THR A 625 -12.96 -22.88 27.31
C THR A 625 -11.76 -22.97 26.37
N TYR A 626 -11.96 -22.64 25.09
CA TYR A 626 -10.90 -22.66 24.10
C TYR A 626 -9.76 -21.65 24.41
N GLU A 627 -10.07 -20.47 24.88
CA GLU A 627 -9.08 -19.45 25.24
C GLU A 627 -8.14 -19.90 26.36
N ALA A 628 -8.63 -20.71 27.28
CA ALA A 628 -7.87 -21.24 28.42
C ALA A 628 -6.86 -22.34 28.01
N LEU A 629 -6.96 -22.89 26.82
CA LEU A 629 -6.08 -23.96 26.33
C LEU A 629 -4.70 -23.43 25.93
N GLU A 630 -3.69 -24.29 26.05
CA GLU A 630 -2.36 -24.04 25.47
C GLU A 630 -2.43 -24.08 23.93
N VAL A 631 -1.44 -23.49 23.27
CA VAL A 631 -1.47 -23.32 21.79
C VAL A 631 -1.52 -24.65 21.03
N THR A 632 -0.88 -25.69 21.55
CA THR A 632 -0.92 -27.06 20.99
C THR A 632 -2.23 -27.77 21.26
N GLU A 633 -2.86 -27.53 22.40
CA GLU A 633 -4.21 -28.01 22.72
C GLU A 633 -5.27 -27.31 21.86
N LYS A 634 -5.13 -26.01 21.62
CA LYS A 634 -6.03 -25.24 20.75
C LYS A 634 -6.16 -25.84 19.36
N GLN A 635 -5.07 -26.23 18.72
CA GLN A 635 -5.17 -26.82 17.38
C GLN A 635 -5.81 -28.22 17.39
N GLN A 636 -5.66 -28.97 18.48
CA GLN A 636 -6.34 -30.27 18.65
C GLN A 636 -7.85 -30.09 18.87
N ALA A 637 -8.22 -29.10 19.69
CA ALA A 637 -9.62 -28.79 19.96
C ALA A 637 -10.40 -28.46 18.67
N LEU A 638 -9.80 -27.72 17.74
CA LEU A 638 -10.38 -27.32 16.44
C LEU A 638 -10.70 -28.51 15.51
N LEU A 639 -10.12 -29.71 15.75
CA LEU A 639 -10.47 -30.95 15.03
C LEU A 639 -11.44 -31.83 15.79
N GLN A 640 -11.86 -31.45 17.00
CA GLN A 640 -12.77 -32.23 17.87
C GLN A 640 -14.13 -31.55 18.04
N GLY A 641 -14.23 -30.23 17.74
CA GLY A 641 -15.49 -29.50 17.81
C GLY A 641 -15.37 -28.12 17.19
N ILE A 642 -16.49 -27.43 17.07
CA ILE A 642 -16.56 -26.08 16.50
C ILE A 642 -16.56 -25.06 17.64
N VAL A 643 -15.59 -24.14 17.63
CA VAL A 643 -15.49 -23.10 18.65
C VAL A 643 -16.40 -21.94 18.29
N VAL A 644 -17.28 -21.52 19.20
CA VAL A 644 -18.16 -20.36 19.05
C VAL A 644 -18.19 -19.51 20.32
N GLU A 645 -18.62 -18.27 20.22
CA GLU A 645 -18.79 -17.37 21.36
C GLU A 645 -19.81 -17.94 22.36
N ASP A 646 -19.55 -17.84 23.65
CA ASP A 646 -20.33 -18.50 24.70
C ASP A 646 -21.82 -18.13 24.69
N ASP A 647 -22.14 -16.87 24.36
CA ASP A 647 -23.52 -16.37 24.26
C ASP A 647 -24.21 -16.69 22.92
N LYS A 648 -23.50 -17.38 22.01
CA LYS A 648 -23.96 -17.75 20.67
C LYS A 648 -24.15 -19.27 20.48
N ILE A 649 -23.91 -20.05 21.52
CA ILE A 649 -24.13 -21.50 21.46
C ILE A 649 -25.63 -21.75 21.33
N PRO A 650 -26.09 -22.51 20.31
CA PRO A 650 -27.50 -22.91 20.17
C PRO A 650 -28.01 -23.65 21.41
N SER A 651 -29.22 -23.35 21.82
CA SER A 651 -29.77 -23.91 23.06
C SER A 651 -29.86 -25.43 23.09
N ALA A 652 -30.07 -26.07 21.93
CA ALA A 652 -30.11 -27.53 21.80
C ALA A 652 -28.72 -28.18 21.93
N LEU A 653 -27.66 -27.41 21.62
CA LEU A 653 -26.25 -27.86 21.71
C LEU A 653 -25.58 -27.42 23.03
N ALA A 654 -26.25 -26.63 23.89
CA ALA A 654 -25.67 -26.09 25.11
C ALA A 654 -25.34 -27.17 26.17
N ASP A 655 -26.05 -28.28 26.15
CA ASP A 655 -25.85 -29.39 27.08
C ASP A 655 -24.87 -30.46 26.56
N THR A 656 -24.45 -30.35 25.29
CA THR A 656 -23.46 -31.22 24.66
C THR A 656 -22.06 -30.78 25.09
N LYS A 657 -21.59 -31.25 26.25
CA LYS A 657 -20.20 -31.02 26.68
C LYS A 657 -19.25 -31.82 25.80
N THR A 658 -18.54 -31.15 24.95
CA THR A 658 -17.45 -31.75 24.19
C THR A 658 -16.26 -31.98 25.11
N GLU A 659 -16.02 -33.25 25.49
CA GLU A 659 -14.79 -33.65 26.16
C GLU A 659 -13.70 -33.67 25.08
N THR A 660 -12.75 -32.72 25.10
CA THR A 660 -11.59 -32.70 24.21
C THR A 660 -10.47 -33.55 24.81
N GLU A 661 -9.90 -34.40 23.98
CA GLU A 661 -8.73 -35.20 24.32
C GLU A 661 -7.46 -34.52 23.80
N PHE A 662 -6.43 -34.36 24.62
CA PHE A 662 -5.15 -33.81 24.26
C PHE A 662 -4.05 -34.86 24.31
N THR A 663 -3.17 -34.86 23.33
CA THR A 663 -2.12 -35.87 23.13
C THR A 663 -0.72 -35.29 23.08
N ASP A 664 -0.63 -33.99 23.26
CA ASP A 664 0.65 -33.29 23.29
C ASP A 664 1.35 -33.56 24.63
N GLU A 665 2.68 -33.68 24.55
CA GLU A 665 3.52 -33.90 25.74
C GLU A 665 4.61 -32.81 25.78
N ASP A 666 4.76 -32.14 26.91
CA ASP A 666 5.83 -31.21 27.18
C ASP A 666 7.11 -32.02 27.50
N ILE A 667 8.14 -31.78 26.71
CA ILE A 667 9.39 -32.58 26.76
C ILE A 667 10.47 -31.79 27.49
N SER A 668 10.96 -32.40 28.56
CA SER A 668 12.15 -31.87 29.27
C SER A 668 13.38 -31.91 28.37
N TYR A 669 14.18 -30.85 28.40
CA TYR A 669 15.39 -30.71 27.61
C TYR A 669 16.58 -30.30 28.48
N MET A 670 17.79 -30.53 27.97
CA MET A 670 19.05 -30.09 28.56
C MET A 670 19.86 -29.29 27.55
N ILE A 671 20.51 -28.24 28.00
CA ILE A 671 21.46 -27.50 27.17
C ILE A 671 22.78 -28.32 27.14
N THR A 672 23.14 -28.79 25.94
CA THR A 672 24.31 -29.66 25.73
C THR A 672 25.49 -28.94 25.11
N ASP A 673 25.25 -27.90 24.34
CA ASP A 673 26.31 -27.10 23.75
C ASP A 673 25.90 -25.60 23.68
N MET A 674 26.88 -24.73 23.90
CA MET A 674 26.74 -23.29 23.79
C MET A 674 27.96 -22.71 23.09
N HIS A 675 27.75 -22.06 21.95
CA HIS A 675 28.81 -21.39 21.20
C HIS A 675 28.56 -19.88 21.17
N ASN A 676 29.47 -19.12 21.79
CA ASN A 676 29.38 -17.66 21.93
C ASN A 676 28.07 -17.19 22.60
N VAL A 677 27.56 -17.97 23.56
CA VAL A 677 26.35 -17.68 24.33
C VAL A 677 26.67 -17.76 25.82
N GLU A 678 26.10 -16.84 26.56
CA GLU A 678 26.08 -16.85 28.03
C GLU A 678 24.63 -17.06 28.50
N LEU A 679 24.43 -17.96 29.44
CA LEU A 679 23.15 -18.22 30.08
C LEU A 679 22.82 -17.07 31.03
N THR A 680 21.54 -16.61 31.00
CA THR A 680 21.00 -15.61 31.95
C THR A 680 19.83 -16.19 32.71
N ASP A 681 19.37 -15.51 33.75
CA ASP A 681 18.20 -15.98 34.55
C ASP A 681 16.91 -16.12 33.72
N GLN A 682 16.79 -15.40 32.59
CA GLN A 682 15.61 -15.38 31.75
C GLN A 682 15.93 -15.47 30.26
N GLY A 683 16.93 -16.25 29.87
CA GLY A 683 17.26 -16.44 28.47
C GLY A 683 18.73 -16.49 28.16
N PHE A 684 19.17 -15.90 27.04
CA PHE A 684 20.51 -16.04 26.49
C PHE A 684 21.10 -14.68 26.09
N THR A 685 22.39 -14.51 26.33
CA THR A 685 23.18 -13.40 25.77
C THR A 685 24.10 -13.93 24.68
N ALA A 686 23.79 -13.61 23.42
CA ALA A 686 24.69 -13.87 22.31
C ALA A 686 25.84 -12.84 22.33
N THR A 687 27.05 -13.29 22.55
CA THR A 687 28.26 -12.43 22.63
C THR A 687 28.77 -12.05 21.25
N GLU A 688 28.46 -12.87 20.24
CA GLU A 688 28.77 -12.63 18.83
C GLU A 688 27.57 -12.92 17.91
N LYS A 689 27.72 -12.59 16.65
CA LYS A 689 26.75 -13.01 15.63
C LYS A 689 26.88 -14.49 15.34
N LYS A 690 25.73 -15.12 15.03
CA LYS A 690 25.62 -16.58 14.80
C LYS A 690 26.04 -17.40 16.03
N ALA A 691 25.85 -16.84 17.21
CA ALA A 691 25.96 -17.59 18.46
C ALA A 691 24.86 -18.66 18.49
N SER A 692 25.12 -19.82 19.08
CA SER A 692 24.18 -20.94 19.08
C SER A 692 24.07 -21.64 20.43
N VAL A 693 22.88 -22.21 20.65
CA VAL A 693 22.57 -23.08 21.81
C VAL A 693 21.94 -24.35 21.28
N THR A 694 22.40 -25.48 21.74
CA THR A 694 21.83 -26.78 21.42
C THR A 694 21.11 -27.35 22.63
N LEU A 695 19.84 -27.73 22.39
CA LEU A 695 18.93 -28.35 23.34
C LEU A 695 18.82 -29.83 22.99
N SER A 696 19.22 -30.71 23.88
CA SER A 696 19.03 -32.16 23.73
C SER A 696 17.81 -32.62 24.56
N PHE A 697 17.01 -33.50 23.99
CA PHE A 697 15.79 -34.01 24.60
C PHE A 697 15.45 -35.40 24.07
N GLU A 698 14.52 -36.07 24.71
CA GLU A 698 13.99 -37.36 24.25
C GLU A 698 12.59 -37.14 23.72
N GLY A 699 12.49 -36.94 22.40
CA GLY A 699 11.19 -36.76 21.74
C GLY A 699 10.37 -38.02 21.62
N ILE A 700 9.13 -37.89 21.08
CA ILE A 700 8.19 -38.97 20.86
C ILE A 700 8.18 -39.34 19.37
N PRO A 701 8.23 -40.65 19.01
CA PRO A 701 8.14 -41.05 17.62
C PRO A 701 6.72 -40.82 17.08
N GLU A 702 6.55 -40.81 15.78
CA GLU A 702 5.27 -40.58 15.08
C GLU A 702 4.56 -39.28 15.54
N SER A 703 5.33 -38.21 15.79
CA SER A 703 4.85 -36.92 16.28
C SER A 703 5.39 -35.74 15.47
N GLU A 704 4.65 -34.65 15.48
CA GLU A 704 5.20 -33.32 15.15
C GLU A 704 5.89 -32.74 16.38
N THR A 705 7.09 -32.21 16.19
CA THR A 705 7.85 -31.55 17.26
C THR A 705 7.71 -30.04 17.14
N TYR A 706 7.29 -29.38 18.20
CA TYR A 706 7.15 -27.94 18.27
C TYR A 706 8.17 -27.31 19.21
N PHE A 707 8.76 -26.21 18.76
CA PHE A 707 9.53 -25.30 19.61
C PHE A 707 8.67 -24.08 19.89
N ILE A 708 8.41 -23.79 21.16
CA ILE A 708 7.58 -22.69 21.62
C ILE A 708 8.43 -21.70 22.41
N LEU A 709 8.27 -20.41 22.10
CA LEU A 709 8.95 -19.32 22.77
C LEU A 709 7.92 -18.23 23.08
N LYS A 710 7.69 -17.98 24.39
CA LYS A 710 6.71 -17.00 24.86
C LYS A 710 7.39 -15.76 25.44
N GLY A 711 6.85 -14.58 25.19
CA GLY A 711 7.29 -13.31 25.76
C GLY A 711 8.69 -12.86 25.30
N LEU A 712 9.08 -13.15 24.05
CA LEU A 712 10.40 -12.80 23.51
C LEU A 712 10.68 -11.30 23.55
N GLN A 713 11.79 -10.92 24.18
CA GLN A 713 12.29 -9.56 24.27
C GLN A 713 13.77 -9.52 23.89
N PHE A 714 14.22 -8.36 23.43
CA PHE A 714 15.61 -8.18 23.05
C PHE A 714 16.19 -6.86 23.55
N SER A 715 17.44 -6.90 24.03
CA SER A 715 18.20 -5.73 24.42
C SER A 715 19.66 -5.84 23.97
N GLU A 716 20.27 -4.70 23.69
CA GLU A 716 21.69 -4.59 23.39
C GLU A 716 22.36 -3.78 24.50
N GLU A 717 23.49 -4.27 25.03
CA GLU A 717 24.25 -3.59 26.07
C GLU A 717 24.64 -2.17 25.64
N GLY A 718 24.46 -1.20 26.54
CA GLY A 718 24.79 0.21 26.29
C GLY A 718 23.89 0.92 25.29
N LYS A 719 22.84 0.28 24.77
CA LYS A 719 21.87 0.89 23.84
C LYS A 719 20.51 1.06 24.45
N THR A 720 19.88 2.20 24.16
CA THR A 720 18.46 2.40 24.47
C THR A 720 17.58 1.64 23.49
N LEU A 721 16.30 1.43 23.83
CA LEU A 721 15.30 0.83 22.94
C LEU A 721 15.29 1.45 21.53
N THR A 722 15.47 2.78 21.43
CA THR A 722 15.50 3.50 20.15
C THR A 722 16.81 3.32 19.35
N GLN A 723 17.87 2.83 20.00
CA GLN A 723 19.18 2.57 19.39
C GLN A 723 19.38 1.09 19.04
N SER A 724 18.65 0.17 19.69
CA SER A 724 18.68 -1.26 19.44
C SER A 724 18.18 -1.63 18.05
N LYS A 725 18.41 -2.85 17.62
CA LYS A 725 17.86 -3.35 16.35
C LYS A 725 16.34 -3.42 16.37
N SER A 726 15.72 -3.21 15.22
CA SER A 726 14.27 -3.23 15.07
C SER A 726 13.74 -4.56 14.54
N ARG A 727 14.62 -5.40 14.01
CA ARG A 727 14.29 -6.73 13.46
C ARG A 727 15.44 -7.67 13.78
N LEU A 728 15.09 -8.87 14.23
CA LEU A 728 16.02 -9.91 14.66
C LEU A 728 15.61 -11.24 14.05
N HIS A 729 16.57 -12.17 13.95
CA HIS A 729 16.36 -13.50 13.43
C HIS A 729 16.96 -14.54 14.36
N ILE A 730 16.21 -15.62 14.57
CA ILE A 730 16.65 -16.81 15.30
C ILE A 730 16.33 -18.00 14.40
N ASP A 731 17.34 -18.75 13.97
CA ASP A 731 17.11 -20.02 13.30
C ASP A 731 16.85 -21.11 14.34
N VAL A 732 15.81 -21.87 14.09
CA VAL A 732 15.45 -23.07 14.86
C VAL A 732 15.72 -24.28 13.95
N THR A 733 16.75 -25.05 14.27
CA THR A 733 17.18 -26.19 13.46
C THR A 733 16.92 -27.48 14.22
N CYS A 734 16.21 -28.42 13.60
CA CYS A 734 16.00 -29.76 14.09
C CYS A 734 16.30 -30.78 12.98
N GLY A 735 17.43 -31.49 13.11
CA GLY A 735 17.94 -32.35 12.05
C GLY A 735 18.21 -31.60 10.75
N LYS A 736 17.45 -31.93 9.69
CA LYS A 736 17.55 -31.26 8.36
C LYS A 736 16.61 -30.08 8.16
N ILE A 737 15.74 -29.80 9.11
CA ILE A 737 14.75 -28.73 9.02
C ILE A 737 15.30 -27.50 9.76
N THR A 738 15.39 -26.38 9.07
CA THR A 738 15.68 -25.08 9.65
C THR A 738 14.55 -24.12 9.31
N LYS A 739 13.97 -23.52 10.33
CA LYS A 739 12.96 -22.43 10.20
C LYS A 739 13.41 -21.23 10.99
N MET A 740 13.04 -20.04 10.53
CA MET A 740 13.53 -18.78 11.09
C MET A 740 12.41 -18.03 11.81
N ILE A 741 12.57 -17.76 13.09
CA ILE A 741 11.78 -16.77 13.80
C ILE A 741 12.23 -15.38 13.35
N THR A 742 11.29 -14.57 12.87
CA THR A 742 11.53 -13.15 12.61
C THR A 742 10.85 -12.31 13.67
N PHE A 743 11.62 -11.87 14.65
CA PHE A 743 11.13 -11.03 15.74
C PHE A 743 11.24 -9.55 15.40
N LEU A 744 10.12 -8.82 15.52
CA LEU A 744 10.06 -7.37 15.36
C LEU A 744 9.96 -6.72 16.74
N THR A 745 10.96 -5.90 17.10
CA THR A 745 10.93 -5.17 18.37
C THR A 745 9.93 -4.01 18.32
N ARG A 746 9.50 -3.47 19.46
CA ARG A 746 8.60 -2.29 19.57
C ARG A 746 9.08 -1.04 18.80
N LYS A 747 10.34 -1.03 18.38
CA LYS A 747 10.91 0.01 17.50
C LYS A 747 10.53 -0.18 16.03
N ASN A 748 10.17 -1.38 15.62
CA ASN A 748 9.82 -1.65 14.23
C ASN A 748 8.48 -1.03 13.87
N ASN A 749 8.39 -0.44 12.68
CA ASN A 749 7.15 0.17 12.19
C ASN A 749 6.01 -0.83 11.98
N PHE A 750 6.31 -2.12 11.92
CA PHE A 750 5.36 -3.21 11.68
C PHE A 750 5.13 -4.07 12.94
N TYR A 751 5.71 -3.70 14.08
CA TYR A 751 5.46 -4.40 15.33
C TYR A 751 3.95 -4.37 15.66
N SER A 752 3.36 -5.53 15.83
CA SER A 752 1.93 -5.72 16.05
C SER A 752 1.60 -6.37 17.42
N GLY A 753 2.60 -6.44 18.32
CA GLY A 753 2.43 -7.06 19.64
C GLY A 753 2.63 -8.58 19.63
N VAL A 754 3.30 -9.12 18.61
CA VAL A 754 3.63 -10.55 18.53
C VAL A 754 5.00 -10.77 19.18
N ASP A 755 4.98 -11.38 20.35
CA ASP A 755 6.15 -11.73 21.15
C ASP A 755 6.22 -13.25 21.45
N ASP A 756 5.16 -14.00 21.03
CA ASP A 756 5.02 -15.45 21.19
C ASP A 756 5.15 -16.15 19.83
N TYR A 757 5.88 -17.24 19.80
CA TYR A 757 6.18 -18.00 18.58
C TYR A 757 6.08 -19.48 18.83
N LEU A 758 5.44 -20.19 17.89
CA LEU A 758 5.50 -21.63 17.78
C LEU A 758 6.10 -21.98 16.41
N ILE A 759 7.15 -22.78 16.40
CA ILE A 759 7.82 -23.28 15.19
C ILE A 759 7.60 -24.79 15.11
N ASN A 760 6.98 -25.25 14.03
CA ASN A 760 6.89 -26.66 13.73
C ASN A 760 8.23 -27.17 13.19
N ALA A 761 8.96 -27.94 14.01
CA ALA A 761 10.23 -28.57 13.64
C ALA A 761 10.04 -29.84 12.77
N GLY A 762 8.78 -30.14 12.39
CA GLY A 762 8.41 -31.18 11.44
C GLY A 762 7.97 -32.49 12.08
N TYR A 763 7.28 -33.28 11.28
CA TYR A 763 6.88 -34.65 11.62
C TYR A 763 8.04 -35.63 11.43
N ARG A 764 8.14 -36.62 12.35
CA ARG A 764 9.11 -37.72 12.27
C ARG A 764 8.53 -39.03 12.73
N ASP A 765 8.91 -40.11 12.01
CA ASP A 765 8.63 -41.50 12.41
C ASP A 765 9.51 -41.93 13.60
N GLU A 766 10.73 -41.37 13.69
CA GLU A 766 11.68 -41.58 14.76
C GLU A 766 11.67 -40.45 15.76
N LYS A 767 12.20 -40.63 16.94
CA LYS A 767 12.32 -39.60 17.96
C LYS A 767 13.17 -38.44 17.45
N ALA A 768 12.73 -37.20 17.67
CA ALA A 768 13.63 -36.04 17.63
C ALA A 768 14.45 -36.00 18.92
N ASP A 769 15.72 -35.61 18.84
CA ASP A 769 16.64 -35.63 19.96
C ASP A 769 17.39 -34.30 20.20
N GLU A 770 17.31 -33.39 19.22
CA GLU A 770 18.10 -32.17 19.31
C GLU A 770 17.38 -31.00 18.56
N ILE A 771 17.41 -29.81 19.17
CA ILE A 771 17.10 -28.53 18.54
C ILE A 771 18.27 -27.56 18.78
N THR A 772 18.77 -26.96 17.71
CA THR A 772 19.77 -25.89 17.77
C THR A 772 19.14 -24.54 17.44
N LEU A 773 19.32 -23.58 18.36
CA LEU A 773 18.96 -22.19 18.17
C LEU A 773 20.17 -21.41 17.70
N THR A 774 20.07 -20.65 16.59
CA THR A 774 21.15 -19.79 16.10
C THR A 774 20.71 -18.34 16.10
N PHE A 775 21.37 -17.50 16.88
CA PHE A 775 21.05 -16.08 17.01
C PHE A 775 21.84 -15.27 15.98
N HIS A 776 21.16 -14.61 15.06
CA HIS A 776 21.83 -13.81 14.02
C HIS A 776 22.43 -12.50 14.53
N GLU A 777 21.94 -11.98 15.65
CA GLU A 777 22.37 -10.71 16.22
C GLU A 777 22.98 -10.90 17.60
N LYS A 778 24.02 -10.09 17.89
CA LYS A 778 24.60 -9.97 19.22
C LYS A 778 23.65 -9.17 20.14
N GLY A 779 23.44 -9.67 21.38
CA GLY A 779 22.61 -9.05 22.39
C GLY A 779 21.92 -10.05 23.30
N THR A 780 21.12 -9.57 24.22
CA THR A 780 20.43 -10.39 25.21
C THR A 780 18.99 -10.64 24.76
N TYR A 781 18.65 -11.91 24.58
CA TYR A 781 17.34 -12.46 24.29
C TYR A 781 16.72 -12.96 25.58
N ARG A 782 15.62 -12.35 26.01
CA ARG A 782 14.84 -12.75 27.18
C ARG A 782 13.50 -13.28 26.73
N PHE A 783 13.00 -14.25 27.45
CA PHE A 783 11.68 -14.84 27.22
C PHE A 783 11.10 -15.31 28.56
N ASP A 784 9.79 -15.35 28.62
CA ASP A 784 9.07 -15.80 29.81
C ASP A 784 9.10 -17.32 29.92
N GLU A 785 9.00 -18.01 28.76
CA GLU A 785 8.96 -19.46 28.69
C GLU A 785 9.56 -19.98 27.38
N MET A 786 10.21 -21.13 27.45
CA MET A 786 10.74 -21.86 26.30
C MET A 786 10.41 -23.35 26.50
N GLN A 787 9.67 -23.93 25.54
CA GLN A 787 9.17 -25.29 25.62
C GLN A 787 9.50 -26.08 24.34
N ILE A 788 9.64 -27.38 24.50
CA ILE A 788 9.64 -28.36 23.41
C ILE A 788 8.43 -29.27 23.64
N VAL A 789 7.51 -29.29 22.67
CA VAL A 789 6.29 -30.10 22.76
C VAL A 789 6.29 -31.10 21.62
N CYS A 790 6.08 -32.37 21.93
CA CYS A 790 5.83 -33.41 20.94
C CYS A 790 4.33 -33.71 20.88
N GLN A 791 3.77 -33.67 19.68
CA GLN A 791 2.36 -33.91 19.44
C GLN A 791 2.19 -35.14 18.53
N PRO A 792 1.77 -36.30 19.07
CA PRO A 792 1.41 -37.44 18.27
C PRO A 792 0.30 -37.12 17.28
N VAL A 793 0.42 -37.60 16.04
CA VAL A 793 -0.48 -37.25 14.94
C VAL A 793 -1.47 -38.34 14.54
N LYS A 794 -1.39 -39.49 15.17
CA LYS A 794 -2.21 -40.67 14.83
C LYS A 794 -3.72 -40.43 14.97
N GLN A 795 -4.13 -39.61 15.94
CA GLN A 795 -5.50 -39.26 16.24
C GLN A 795 -6.18 -38.39 15.18
N ILE A 796 -5.41 -37.62 14.42
CA ILE A 796 -5.91 -36.70 13.39
C ILE A 796 -6.86 -37.40 12.42
N ALA A 797 -6.49 -38.59 11.96
CA ALA A 797 -7.33 -39.35 11.04
C ALA A 797 -8.71 -39.76 11.66
N GLY A 798 -8.74 -40.03 12.97
CA GLY A 798 -9.97 -40.32 13.69
C GLY A 798 -10.86 -39.07 13.81
N TRP A 799 -10.30 -37.95 14.28
CA TRP A 799 -11.01 -36.69 14.44
C TRP A 799 -11.54 -36.15 13.12
N THR A 800 -10.74 -36.16 12.08
CA THR A 800 -11.18 -35.71 10.75
C THR A 800 -12.25 -36.61 10.16
N LYS A 801 -12.19 -37.94 10.40
CA LYS A 801 -13.23 -38.87 9.97
C LYS A 801 -14.56 -38.59 10.67
N SER A 802 -14.54 -38.24 11.96
CA SER A 802 -15.73 -37.84 12.70
C SER A 802 -16.35 -36.57 12.10
N LEU A 803 -15.58 -35.50 11.92
CA LEU A 803 -16.07 -34.26 11.32
C LEU A 803 -16.51 -34.38 9.86
N LYS A 804 -16.03 -35.41 9.13
CA LYS A 804 -16.43 -35.69 7.74
C LYS A 804 -17.70 -36.56 7.62
N GLN A 805 -18.35 -36.91 8.72
CA GLN A 805 -19.63 -37.70 8.67
C GLN A 805 -20.73 -36.85 8.03
N ASP A 806 -20.81 -35.58 8.43
CA ASP A 806 -21.82 -34.64 7.96
C ASP A 806 -21.15 -33.48 7.26
N ILE A 807 -21.12 -33.53 5.93
CA ILE A 807 -20.49 -32.51 5.10
C ILE A 807 -21.52 -31.86 4.17
N LEU A 808 -21.26 -30.64 3.80
CA LEU A 808 -22.01 -29.94 2.77
C LEU A 808 -21.73 -30.62 1.42
N LYS A 809 -22.75 -31.17 0.79
CA LYS A 809 -22.68 -31.89 -0.50
C LYS A 809 -23.16 -31.01 -1.64
N ASP A 810 -22.81 -31.40 -2.87
CA ASP A 810 -23.21 -30.72 -4.11
C ASP A 810 -22.93 -29.23 -4.06
N VAL A 811 -21.72 -28.90 -3.58
CA VAL A 811 -21.31 -27.50 -3.40
C VAL A 811 -21.14 -26.80 -4.75
N VAL A 812 -21.92 -25.74 -4.96
CA VAL A 812 -21.82 -24.85 -6.11
C VAL A 812 -21.30 -23.50 -5.64
N MET A 813 -20.24 -23.03 -6.27
CA MET A 813 -19.67 -21.72 -6.01
C MET A 813 -19.86 -20.83 -7.25
N ASP A 814 -20.75 -19.87 -7.13
CA ASP A 814 -21.02 -18.85 -8.15
C ASP A 814 -20.58 -17.46 -7.71
N THR A 815 -20.79 -16.45 -8.55
CA THR A 815 -20.49 -15.06 -8.24
C THR A 815 -21.24 -14.61 -6.98
N ASN A 816 -20.54 -14.43 -5.88
CA ASN A 816 -21.06 -13.98 -4.57
C ASN A 816 -22.11 -14.94 -3.97
N HIS A 817 -22.14 -16.19 -4.39
CA HIS A 817 -23.11 -17.17 -3.95
C HIS A 817 -22.46 -18.54 -3.79
N ILE A 818 -22.76 -19.19 -2.68
CA ILE A 818 -22.35 -20.57 -2.39
C ILE A 818 -23.61 -21.32 -1.98
N SER A 819 -23.82 -22.50 -2.54
CA SER A 819 -24.93 -23.34 -2.16
C SER A 819 -24.51 -24.81 -2.03
N GLY A 820 -25.29 -25.59 -1.29
CA GLY A 820 -25.07 -27.00 -1.13
C GLY A 820 -26.18 -27.62 -0.30
N THR A 821 -26.15 -28.95 -0.15
CA THR A 821 -27.13 -29.72 0.62
C THR A 821 -26.44 -30.33 1.82
N LEU A 822 -27.04 -30.19 3.01
CA LEU A 822 -26.62 -30.86 4.24
C LEU A 822 -27.75 -31.77 4.75
N THR A 823 -27.40 -32.99 5.12
CA THR A 823 -28.30 -33.88 5.86
C THR A 823 -27.75 -34.08 7.26
N ALA A 824 -28.51 -33.68 8.27
CA ALA A 824 -28.15 -33.78 9.68
C ALA A 824 -29.13 -34.73 10.40
N ASP A 825 -28.61 -35.65 11.19
CA ASP A 825 -29.40 -36.60 11.99
C ASP A 825 -29.91 -35.99 13.31
N GLN A 826 -29.41 -34.82 13.68
CA GLN A 826 -29.81 -33.96 14.79
C GLN A 826 -29.37 -32.53 14.51
N GLU A 827 -29.73 -31.57 15.37
CA GLU A 827 -29.25 -30.18 15.25
C GLU A 827 -27.72 -30.12 15.31
N LYS A 828 -27.10 -29.43 14.34
CA LYS A 828 -25.63 -29.32 14.20
C LYS A 828 -25.24 -27.93 13.77
N LEU A 829 -24.01 -27.51 14.14
CA LEU A 829 -23.38 -26.37 13.52
C LEU A 829 -22.69 -26.78 12.22
N LEU A 830 -23.03 -26.14 11.10
CA LEU A 830 -22.29 -26.24 9.84
C LEU A 830 -21.19 -25.16 9.84
N CYS A 831 -19.95 -25.58 10.01
CA CYS A 831 -18.79 -24.71 9.84
C CYS A 831 -18.39 -24.64 8.38
N MET A 832 -18.24 -23.43 7.87
CA MET A 832 -17.70 -23.14 6.54
C MET A 832 -16.28 -22.61 6.70
N THR A 833 -15.29 -23.27 6.10
CA THR A 833 -13.88 -22.85 6.15
C THR A 833 -13.62 -21.60 5.27
N ILE A 834 -14.52 -20.63 5.38
CA ILE A 834 -14.48 -19.33 4.71
C ILE A 834 -14.33 -18.27 5.80
N PRO A 835 -13.38 -17.33 5.65
CA PRO A 835 -13.20 -16.28 6.64
C PRO A 835 -14.49 -15.49 6.89
N TYR A 836 -14.79 -15.28 8.17
CA TYR A 836 -15.96 -14.54 8.60
C TYR A 836 -15.93 -13.09 8.04
N SER A 837 -17.08 -12.66 7.56
CA SER A 837 -17.33 -11.29 7.16
C SER A 837 -18.80 -10.94 7.36
N SER A 838 -19.09 -9.79 7.92
CA SER A 838 -20.47 -9.27 8.04
C SER A 838 -21.17 -9.01 6.70
N GLY A 839 -20.48 -9.27 5.59
CA GLY A 839 -21.05 -9.21 4.24
C GLY A 839 -21.78 -10.47 3.82
N TRP A 840 -21.56 -11.59 4.48
CA TRP A 840 -22.25 -12.85 4.23
C TRP A 840 -23.66 -12.85 4.85
N ARG A 841 -24.57 -13.51 4.19
CA ARG A 841 -25.91 -13.87 4.66
C ARG A 841 -26.16 -15.33 4.34
N ALA A 842 -26.72 -16.08 5.29
CA ALA A 842 -27.05 -17.47 5.11
C ALA A 842 -28.56 -17.70 5.08
N TYR A 843 -28.97 -18.70 4.34
CA TYR A 843 -30.35 -19.14 4.21
C TYR A 843 -30.39 -20.66 4.31
N ILE A 844 -31.36 -21.18 5.09
CA ILE A 844 -31.67 -22.59 5.18
C ILE A 844 -33.09 -22.76 4.63
N ASP A 845 -33.25 -23.53 3.56
CA ASP A 845 -34.51 -23.71 2.84
C ASP A 845 -35.21 -22.36 2.47
N GLY A 846 -34.41 -21.35 2.14
CA GLY A 846 -34.89 -20.02 1.78
C GLY A 846 -35.20 -19.13 2.98
N VAL A 847 -35.01 -19.56 4.23
CA VAL A 847 -35.19 -18.76 5.45
C VAL A 847 -33.82 -18.18 5.90
N GLU A 848 -33.75 -16.88 6.08
CA GLU A 848 -32.52 -16.23 6.54
C GLU A 848 -32.17 -16.68 7.96
N THR A 849 -30.91 -17.12 8.17
CA THR A 849 -30.38 -17.56 9.45
C THR A 849 -29.16 -16.73 9.87
N GLU A 850 -28.87 -16.68 11.16
CA GLU A 850 -27.72 -15.98 11.71
C GLU A 850 -26.43 -16.73 11.35
N ILE A 851 -25.40 -15.99 10.95
CA ILE A 851 -24.05 -16.51 10.78
C ILE A 851 -23.26 -16.23 12.06
N LEU A 852 -22.76 -17.28 12.67
CA LEU A 852 -21.89 -17.24 13.84
C LEU A 852 -20.43 -17.15 13.40
N LYS A 853 -19.60 -16.49 14.21
CA LYS A 853 -18.15 -16.60 14.07
C LYS A 853 -17.72 -17.92 14.70
N ALA A 854 -17.02 -18.75 13.92
CA ALA A 854 -16.52 -20.06 14.33
C ALA A 854 -15.00 -20.13 14.21
N ASP A 855 -14.37 -20.93 15.06
CA ASP A 855 -12.93 -21.24 15.03
C ASP A 855 -12.07 -19.97 14.88
N THR A 856 -12.46 -18.91 15.57
CA THR A 856 -11.87 -17.56 15.53
C THR A 856 -12.03 -16.84 14.19
N MET A 857 -11.79 -17.50 13.06
CA MET A 857 -11.73 -16.84 11.74
C MET A 857 -12.77 -17.31 10.73
N TYR A 858 -13.48 -18.39 11.00
CA TYR A 858 -14.44 -18.99 10.07
C TYR A 858 -15.88 -18.58 10.41
N MET A 859 -16.84 -19.08 9.64
CA MET A 859 -18.25 -18.85 9.87
C MET A 859 -19.01 -20.17 10.06
N ALA A 860 -20.04 -20.14 10.89
CA ALA A 860 -20.94 -21.30 11.04
C ALA A 860 -22.40 -20.87 11.02
N VAL A 861 -23.28 -21.82 10.73
CA VAL A 861 -24.73 -21.66 10.83
C VAL A 861 -25.32 -22.86 11.61
N ASP A 862 -26.36 -22.57 12.38
CA ASP A 862 -27.10 -23.59 13.09
C ASP A 862 -28.09 -24.24 12.14
N VAL A 863 -27.98 -25.57 11.98
CA VAL A 863 -28.77 -26.37 11.04
C VAL A 863 -29.60 -27.40 11.81
N PRO A 864 -30.94 -27.40 11.69
CA PRO A 864 -31.79 -28.32 12.39
C PRO A 864 -31.63 -29.75 11.83
N GLU A 865 -32.25 -30.73 12.53
CA GLU A 865 -32.37 -32.14 12.04
C GLU A 865 -33.11 -32.15 10.68
N GLY A 866 -32.58 -32.90 9.71
CA GLY A 866 -33.20 -33.08 8.39
C GLY A 866 -32.23 -32.93 7.25
N THR A 867 -32.80 -32.85 6.06
CA THR A 867 -32.04 -32.53 4.82
C THR A 867 -32.40 -31.13 4.36
N HIS A 868 -31.42 -30.26 4.31
CA HIS A 868 -31.63 -28.86 4.09
C HIS A 868 -30.78 -28.33 2.92
N GLN A 869 -31.37 -27.40 2.15
CA GLN A 869 -30.68 -26.61 1.17
C GLN A 869 -30.05 -25.39 1.87
N ILE A 870 -28.73 -25.28 1.82
CA ILE A 870 -27.98 -24.21 2.47
C ILE A 870 -27.47 -23.26 1.38
N GLU A 871 -27.66 -21.95 1.57
CA GLU A 871 -27.23 -20.92 0.64
C GLU A 871 -26.55 -19.78 1.37
N PHE A 872 -25.44 -19.30 0.82
CA PHE A 872 -24.71 -18.14 1.31
C PHE A 872 -24.62 -17.10 0.22
N TYR A 873 -24.96 -15.84 0.53
CA TYR A 873 -24.86 -14.70 -0.39
C TYR A 873 -23.92 -13.64 0.18
N TYR A 874 -23.00 -13.17 -0.64
CA TYR A 874 -22.04 -12.15 -0.24
C TYR A 874 -22.37 -10.77 -0.84
N CYS A 875 -22.25 -9.76 -0.01
CA CYS A 875 -22.27 -8.36 -0.44
C CYS A 875 -21.31 -7.58 0.43
N THR A 876 -20.33 -6.91 -0.17
CA THR A 876 -19.35 -6.09 0.55
C THR A 876 -20.04 -5.28 1.66
N PRO A 877 -19.55 -5.33 2.91
CA PRO A 877 -20.10 -4.58 4.03
C PRO A 877 -20.22 -3.09 3.69
N TYR A 878 -21.38 -2.48 4.05
CA TYR A 878 -21.72 -1.08 3.78
C TYR A 878 -21.89 -0.69 2.29
N LEU A 879 -21.72 -1.57 1.32
CA LEU A 879 -21.88 -1.25 -0.11
C LEU A 879 -23.28 -0.69 -0.43
N LYS A 880 -24.36 -1.37 0.03
CA LYS A 880 -25.75 -0.91 -0.17
C LYS A 880 -26.01 0.45 0.48
N LYS A 881 -25.53 0.67 1.71
CA LYS A 881 -25.61 1.96 2.41
C LYS A 881 -24.84 3.04 1.65
N GLY A 882 -23.64 2.70 1.17
CA GLY A 882 -22.80 3.57 0.35
C GLY A 882 -23.48 3.94 -0.97
N ALA A 883 -24.12 3.00 -1.64
CA ALA A 883 -24.86 3.24 -2.88
C ALA A 883 -26.04 4.19 -2.66
N GLY A 884 -26.82 4.00 -1.59
CA GLY A 884 -27.89 4.92 -1.21
C GLY A 884 -27.39 6.34 -0.97
N LEU A 885 -26.30 6.49 -0.21
CA LEU A 885 -25.67 7.78 0.04
C LEU A 885 -25.10 8.40 -1.24
N SER A 886 -24.53 7.58 -2.14
CA SER A 886 -24.06 8.05 -3.44
C SER A 886 -25.20 8.58 -4.30
N GLY A 887 -26.35 7.93 -4.31
CA GLY A 887 -27.55 8.41 -4.96
C GLY A 887 -27.98 9.79 -4.45
N LEU A 888 -28.03 9.98 -3.13
CA LEU A 888 -28.33 11.27 -2.50
C LEU A 888 -27.29 12.35 -2.85
N GLY A 889 -26.02 11.98 -2.86
CA GLY A 889 -24.91 12.85 -3.26
C GLY A 889 -25.05 13.32 -4.72
N ILE A 890 -25.31 12.41 -5.63
CA ILE A 890 -25.52 12.71 -7.07
C ILE A 890 -26.75 13.60 -7.26
N LEU A 891 -27.86 13.30 -6.60
CA LEU A 891 -29.06 14.15 -6.63
C LEU A 891 -28.75 15.56 -6.10
N SER A 892 -27.93 15.68 -5.06
CA SER A 892 -27.48 16.98 -4.54
C SER A 892 -26.63 17.74 -5.55
N VAL A 893 -25.71 17.06 -6.28
CA VAL A 893 -24.95 17.66 -7.38
C VAL A 893 -25.88 18.18 -8.46
N ILE A 894 -26.86 17.38 -8.90
CA ILE A 894 -27.88 17.77 -9.88
C ILE A 894 -28.66 18.98 -9.37
N GLY A 895 -29.09 18.97 -8.11
CA GLY A 895 -29.79 20.11 -7.47
C GLY A 895 -28.97 21.40 -7.53
N ILE A 896 -27.66 21.33 -7.21
CA ILE A 896 -26.73 22.47 -7.31
C ILE A 896 -26.61 22.95 -8.75
N VAL A 897 -26.60 22.07 -9.75
CA VAL A 897 -26.55 22.41 -11.17
C VAL A 897 -27.81 23.16 -11.56
N ILE A 898 -28.99 22.63 -11.24
CA ILE A 898 -30.31 23.23 -11.57
C ILE A 898 -30.45 24.59 -10.88
N PHE A 899 -30.14 24.68 -9.59
CA PHE A 899 -30.21 25.91 -8.83
C PHE A 899 -29.34 27.02 -9.46
N ARG A 900 -28.11 26.70 -9.79
CA ARG A 900 -27.19 27.65 -10.44
C ARG A 900 -27.62 28.02 -11.84
N TYR A 901 -28.24 27.13 -12.61
CA TYR A 901 -28.80 27.40 -13.94
C TYR A 901 -29.95 28.38 -13.81
N ARG A 902 -30.90 28.13 -12.89
CA ARG A 902 -32.07 29.01 -12.67
C ARG A 902 -31.67 30.39 -12.17
N THR A 903 -30.71 30.48 -11.23
CA THR A 903 -30.22 31.76 -10.72
C THR A 903 -29.41 32.54 -11.76
N GLY A 904 -28.63 31.82 -12.59
CA GLY A 904 -27.94 32.42 -13.74
C GLY A 904 -28.87 32.99 -14.80
N LYS A 905 -29.99 32.28 -15.09
CA LYS A 905 -31.02 32.75 -16.02
C LYS A 905 -31.77 33.97 -15.48
N LYS A 906 -32.12 33.97 -14.16
CA LYS A 906 -32.75 35.17 -13.52
C LYS A 906 -31.81 36.40 -13.56
N LYS A 907 -30.49 36.23 -13.34
CA LYS A 907 -29.55 37.34 -13.49
C LYS A 907 -29.42 37.85 -14.92
N ARG A 908 -29.47 36.95 -15.91
CA ARG A 908 -29.40 37.33 -17.33
C ARG A 908 -30.65 38.12 -17.76
N ASN A 909 -31.82 37.66 -17.37
CA ASN A 909 -33.09 38.34 -17.65
C ASN A 909 -33.25 39.66 -16.87
N GLY A 910 -32.67 39.78 -15.65
CA GLY A 910 -32.66 41.03 -14.89
C GLY A 910 -31.60 42.05 -15.37
N ILE A 911 -30.54 41.60 -16.06
CA ILE A 911 -29.51 42.48 -16.65
C ILE A 911 -29.98 43.04 -18.00
N GLU A 912 -30.83 42.34 -18.74
CA GLU A 912 -31.46 42.88 -19.96
C GLU A 912 -32.48 44.01 -19.64
N GLN A 913 -33.03 44.01 -18.41
CA GLN A 913 -33.95 45.09 -17.96
C GLN A 913 -33.24 46.25 -17.24
N ASN A 914 -31.94 46.13 -16.87
CA ASN A 914 -31.22 47.16 -16.11
C ASN A 914 -29.82 47.49 -16.69
N LYS A 915 -29.70 47.56 -18.02
CA LYS A 915 -28.44 47.85 -18.72
C LYS A 915 -27.96 49.30 -18.61
N GLU A 916 -28.63 50.19 -17.91
CA GLU A 916 -28.22 51.58 -17.82
C GLU A 916 -27.90 52.15 -16.43
N ARG A 917 -27.90 51.37 -15.34
CA ARG A 917 -27.74 52.02 -14.00
C ARG A 917 -26.69 51.44 -13.03
N ILE A 918 -25.94 50.44 -13.34
CA ILE A 918 -25.06 49.81 -12.32
C ILE A 918 -23.55 49.72 -12.70
N TRP A 919 -23.16 50.12 -13.87
CA TRP A 919 -21.72 50.16 -14.24
C TRP A 919 -21.00 51.38 -13.73
N ASP A 920 -21.68 52.47 -13.34
CA ASP A 920 -21.03 53.72 -12.90
C ASP A 920 -20.62 53.76 -11.42
N VAL A 921 -21.04 52.85 -10.58
CA VAL A 921 -20.75 52.94 -9.13
C VAL A 921 -19.59 52.03 -8.67
N TYR A 922 -19.18 51.01 -9.45
CA TYR A 922 -18.12 50.08 -9.05
C TYR A 922 -16.77 50.31 -9.75
N ASP A 923 -16.73 51.03 -10.87
CA ASP A 923 -15.51 51.39 -11.59
C ASP A 923 -14.79 52.63 -11.03
N ILE A 924 -15.49 53.46 -10.24
CA ILE A 924 -14.92 54.68 -9.65
C ILE A 924 -14.04 54.41 -8.40
N SER A 925 -14.16 53.25 -7.76
CA SER A 925 -13.35 52.94 -6.53
C SER A 925 -12.06 52.18 -6.78
N ILE A 926 -11.81 51.66 -7.98
CA ILE A 926 -10.56 50.90 -8.32
C ILE A 926 -9.69 51.64 -9.33
N GLY A 927 -10.24 52.67 -10.01
CA GLY A 927 -9.54 53.37 -11.11
C GLY A 927 -8.75 54.64 -10.73
N LYS A 928 -8.80 55.12 -9.50
CA LYS A 928 -8.18 56.41 -9.09
C LYS A 928 -7.15 56.36 -7.95
N LYS A 929 -6.41 55.23 -7.80
CA LYS A 929 -5.20 55.27 -6.92
C LYS A 929 -4.04 54.55 -7.59
N GLY A 930 -3.58 55.07 -8.71
CA GLY A 930 -2.45 54.43 -9.41
C GLY A 930 -1.82 55.22 -10.54
N ILE A 931 -2.01 56.54 -10.66
CA ILE A 931 -1.19 57.37 -11.54
C ILE A 931 -1.02 58.72 -10.86
N GLN A 932 0.04 58.83 -10.02
CA GLN A 932 0.86 60.01 -9.77
C GLN A 932 1.97 59.65 -8.78
N GLY A 933 3.19 59.87 -9.24
CA GLY A 933 4.36 59.96 -8.36
C GLY A 933 5.44 58.91 -8.48
N THR A 934 6.35 59.12 -9.47
CA THR A 934 7.80 58.79 -9.55
C THR A 934 8.22 57.35 -9.28
#